data_e5f6da26c3d80b836ae9aec20335609c
#
_entry.id   e5f6da26c3d80b836ae9aec20335609c
#
_cell.length_a   1.000
_cell.length_b   1.000
_cell.length_c   1.000
_cell.angle_alpha   90.00
_cell.angle_beta   90.00
_cell.angle_gamma   90.00
#
_symmetry.space_group_name_H-M   'P 1'
#
loop_
_entity.id
_entity.type
_entity.pdbx_description
1 polymer ?
#
loop_
_entity_poly.entity_id
_entity_poly.type
_entity_poly.pdbx_seq_one_letter_code
_entity_poly.pdbx_strand_id
1 'polypeptide(L)'
;MKQFNLSDWALEHRSLVWYFMIVFILAGAFSYIGLGREEDPAFTIKTMLIQAQWPGASAEEVTKQVTDRIEKKLEELESLDYTRSETVAGRTTIFVELLPTTKARDVNPTWMRVRNMIDDIKGDFPSGVVGPFFNDRFGDVFGNIYAFTSDGLTQRQLRDLVESARAKVLTVPNVGKVDIIGAQDEAIYLEFSTRKIAALGIDQQSVIDTLQAQNAVTQSGFVDAGPERIALRVGGQFTSEESLRSINLRVNDRFFPLSDVATIKRGYVDPPSSLFRYNGQPAIGLAIGMKTGANLLEFGKALDLQMERVVTDLPIGVDVQRVSDQPEVVDEAVSGFTRALFEAVVIVLAISFISLGVRAGLVVAISIPLVLAITFLVMAYSGISLQRISLGALIIALGLLVDDAMIAVEMMVARLEAGDDLKKAATHVYTSTAFPMLTGTLVTVAGFIPIGLNNSAAGEFTFTLFVVIAVSLLVSWIVAVLFTPLLGVSILPKTMKSHHDRKGRLARAFSWLLNLSMRWRWMTIGATVVAFALSIGGMGLVQQQFFPSSDRPELIVDWNLPHNSSISETNRQMAKFEQEMLANNKDIEHWTSYVGQGAPRFILSFDVQTPDVSFGQTIIVTKGLDVRDKVKSELQDYLTKTFPGTDAFVKLLDIGPPVGKPVQYRISGPDIQKVRDIAQQFAGIVGQHPLLSNMTFDWNEPSRVVKVDVLQDKARQLGVSSQDIATTLNGIVEGSSATQIRDNIYLIDVIGRAQTSERGSIETLQNLQLPGSNGKSVPLSAVANFRYELEQPTIWRRTRTPTITLKAAVVGPTQPATIVTELQPKVDAFRKSLPAGYSIANGGSVEESAKAQGPIAAVAPLMLFAMATILMIQLQSFSRLFLVFAVAPTALIGVVIALLASNAPMGFVAILGVLALIGILIRNSVILVVQIEQLRSEGVPPWRAVIGATEHRMRPIMLTAAAATLALIPISREVFWGPMAYAMMGGIVVGTALTLLFLPALYVAWFRIPTERLEQGKPAHP
;
A
#
# COMPACT_ATOMS: atom_id res chain seq x y z
N MET A 1 -36.07 -19.43 -39.93
CA MET A 1 -36.06 -19.36 -38.46
C MET A 1 -36.18 -17.92 -38.04
N LYS A 2 -37.23 -17.52 -37.31
CA LYS A 2 -37.29 -16.14 -36.76
C LYS A 2 -36.09 -16.04 -35.80
N GLN A 3 -35.17 -15.10 -36.06
CA GLN A 3 -34.08 -14.84 -35.12
C GLN A 3 -34.71 -14.43 -33.79
N PHE A 4 -34.25 -15.06 -32.68
CA PHE A 4 -34.70 -14.76 -31.33
C PHE A 4 -34.41 -13.26 -31.04
N ASN A 5 -35.43 -12.51 -30.64
CA ASN A 5 -35.35 -11.09 -30.34
C ASN A 5 -35.70 -10.85 -28.87
N LEU A 6 -34.68 -10.51 -28.06
CA LEU A 6 -34.83 -10.31 -26.61
C LEU A 6 -35.77 -9.15 -26.28
N SER A 7 -35.76 -8.08 -27.06
CA SER A 7 -36.69 -6.95 -26.88
C SER A 7 -38.15 -7.32 -27.19
N ASP A 8 -38.40 -8.17 -28.19
CA ASP A 8 -39.72 -8.68 -28.49
C ASP A 8 -40.22 -9.64 -27.40
N TRP A 9 -39.33 -10.54 -26.94
CA TRP A 9 -39.62 -11.42 -25.82
C TRP A 9 -39.99 -10.64 -24.54
N ALA A 10 -39.25 -9.55 -24.25
CA ALA A 10 -39.51 -8.68 -23.09
C ALA A 10 -40.90 -8.00 -23.18
N LEU A 11 -41.32 -7.63 -24.39
CA LEU A 11 -42.63 -7.01 -24.62
C LEU A 11 -43.77 -8.03 -24.56
N GLU A 12 -43.54 -9.31 -24.88
CA GLU A 12 -44.50 -10.37 -24.72
C GLU A 12 -44.67 -10.80 -23.26
N HIS A 13 -43.59 -10.71 -22.46
CA HIS A 13 -43.58 -11.14 -21.06
C HIS A 13 -43.49 -9.92 -20.10
N ARG A 14 -44.23 -8.86 -20.33
CA ARG A 14 -44.14 -7.57 -19.62
C ARG A 14 -44.17 -7.72 -18.09
N SER A 15 -45.12 -8.48 -17.56
CA SER A 15 -45.26 -8.66 -16.10
C SER A 15 -44.04 -9.31 -15.47
N LEU A 16 -43.45 -10.31 -16.16
CA LEU A 16 -42.23 -10.98 -15.71
C LEU A 16 -41.02 -10.04 -15.70
N VAL A 17 -40.88 -9.22 -16.76
CA VAL A 17 -39.76 -8.28 -16.87
C VAL A 17 -39.90 -7.15 -15.82
N TRP A 18 -41.14 -6.64 -15.57
CA TRP A 18 -41.38 -5.72 -14.46
C TRP A 18 -41.07 -6.34 -13.09
N TYR A 19 -41.43 -7.58 -12.90
CA TYR A 19 -41.14 -8.32 -11.67
C TYR A 19 -39.62 -8.41 -11.45
N PHE A 20 -38.84 -8.83 -12.46
CA PHE A 20 -37.38 -8.88 -12.36
C PHE A 20 -36.76 -7.52 -12.11
N MET A 21 -37.27 -6.46 -12.75
CA MET A 21 -36.77 -5.10 -12.54
C MET A 21 -36.93 -4.67 -11.08
N ILE A 22 -38.11 -4.89 -10.49
CA ILE A 22 -38.36 -4.58 -9.09
C ILE A 22 -37.50 -5.44 -8.17
N VAL A 23 -37.40 -6.75 -8.44
CA VAL A 23 -36.56 -7.66 -7.65
C VAL A 23 -35.09 -7.25 -7.68
N PHE A 24 -34.54 -6.89 -8.84
CA PHE A 24 -33.15 -6.46 -8.96
C PHE A 24 -32.90 -5.11 -8.25
N ILE A 25 -33.85 -4.16 -8.33
CA ILE A 25 -33.70 -2.88 -7.59
C ILE A 25 -33.72 -3.15 -6.08
N LEU A 26 -34.64 -3.96 -5.57
CA LEU A 26 -34.71 -4.28 -4.14
C LEU A 26 -33.52 -5.10 -3.67
N ALA A 27 -33.13 -6.14 -4.42
CA ALA A 27 -31.98 -6.96 -4.09
C ALA A 27 -30.67 -6.14 -4.15
N GLY A 28 -30.54 -5.26 -5.15
CA GLY A 28 -29.39 -4.37 -5.27
C GLY A 28 -29.31 -3.35 -4.13
N ALA A 29 -30.44 -2.76 -3.72
CA ALA A 29 -30.50 -1.88 -2.56
C ALA A 29 -30.14 -2.62 -1.24
N PHE A 30 -30.65 -3.82 -1.07
CA PHE A 30 -30.29 -4.66 0.07
C PHE A 30 -28.80 -5.04 0.04
N SER A 31 -28.27 -5.41 -1.12
CA SER A 31 -26.85 -5.71 -1.30
C SER A 31 -25.95 -4.51 -0.99
N TYR A 32 -26.34 -3.30 -1.43
CA TYR A 32 -25.60 -2.07 -1.12
C TYR A 32 -25.45 -1.82 0.37
N ILE A 33 -26.52 -2.08 1.15
CA ILE A 33 -26.50 -1.93 2.62
C ILE A 33 -25.56 -2.97 3.25
N GLY A 34 -25.57 -4.21 2.73
CA GLY A 34 -24.77 -5.32 3.26
C GLY A 34 -23.34 -5.41 2.72
N LEU A 35 -22.96 -4.57 1.73
CA LEU A 35 -21.59 -4.58 1.20
C LEU A 35 -20.59 -4.15 2.27
N GLY A 36 -19.47 -4.88 2.36
CA GLY A 36 -18.31 -4.48 3.14
C GLY A 36 -17.83 -3.09 2.73
N ARG A 37 -17.27 -2.35 3.68
CA ARG A 37 -16.72 -1.02 3.44
C ARG A 37 -15.27 -0.99 3.91
N GLU A 38 -14.38 -0.53 3.04
CA GLU A 38 -12.95 -0.43 3.26
C GLU A 38 -12.45 0.91 2.68
N GLU A 39 -11.33 1.42 3.16
CA GLU A 39 -10.70 2.61 2.57
C GLU A 39 -10.12 2.27 1.20
N ASP A 40 -9.23 1.30 1.18
CA ASP A 40 -8.53 0.81 0.01
C ASP A 40 -8.73 -0.71 -0.17
N PRO A 41 -8.63 -1.24 -1.39
CA PRO A 41 -8.69 -2.67 -1.61
C PRO A 41 -7.50 -3.37 -0.96
N ALA A 42 -7.75 -4.52 -0.36
CA ALA A 42 -6.69 -5.35 0.18
C ALA A 42 -5.80 -5.88 -0.95
N PHE A 43 -4.48 -5.83 -0.74
CA PHE A 43 -3.51 -6.53 -1.56
C PHE A 43 -2.65 -7.44 -0.68
N THR A 44 -2.13 -8.49 -1.26
CA THR A 44 -1.39 -9.50 -0.51
C THR A 44 0.04 -9.04 -0.29
N ILE A 45 0.44 -8.90 0.98
CA ILE A 45 1.85 -8.71 1.34
C ILE A 45 2.55 -10.06 1.22
N LYS A 46 3.50 -10.13 0.30
CA LYS A 46 4.22 -11.35 -0.08
C LYS A 46 5.60 -11.41 0.56
N THR A 47 5.71 -10.86 1.76
CA THR A 47 6.94 -10.74 2.54
C THR A 47 6.84 -11.55 3.82
N MET A 48 7.84 -12.37 4.09
CA MET A 48 8.05 -13.06 5.36
C MET A 48 9.38 -12.63 5.97
N LEU A 49 9.42 -12.43 7.28
CA LEU A 49 10.66 -12.15 7.99
C LEU A 49 11.20 -13.42 8.67
N ILE A 50 12.49 -13.65 8.51
CA ILE A 50 13.24 -14.67 9.22
C ILE A 50 14.29 -13.97 10.07
N GLN A 51 14.29 -14.20 11.38
CA GLN A 51 15.26 -13.62 12.29
C GLN A 51 16.09 -14.74 12.95
N ALA A 52 17.39 -14.56 12.99
CA ALA A 52 18.29 -15.41 13.75
C ALA A 52 19.23 -14.55 14.58
N GLN A 53 19.58 -15.03 15.77
CA GLN A 53 20.47 -14.35 16.69
C GLN A 53 21.71 -15.22 16.94
N TRP A 54 22.86 -14.59 16.93
CA TRP A 54 24.13 -15.22 17.33
C TRP A 54 24.88 -14.25 18.24
N PRO A 55 24.52 -14.22 19.52
CA PRO A 55 25.08 -13.27 20.47
C PRO A 55 26.61 -13.33 20.50
N GLY A 56 27.26 -12.17 20.51
CA GLY A 56 28.72 -12.02 20.54
C GLY A 56 29.42 -12.05 19.18
N ALA A 57 28.71 -12.41 18.08
CA ALA A 57 29.29 -12.39 16.75
C ALA A 57 29.17 -10.99 16.11
N SER A 58 30.19 -10.58 15.34
CA SER A 58 30.17 -9.37 14.54
C SER A 58 29.15 -9.44 13.40
N ALA A 59 28.77 -8.29 12.84
CA ALA A 59 27.86 -8.26 11.68
C ALA A 59 28.42 -9.07 10.49
N GLU A 60 29.72 -9.05 10.28
CA GLU A 60 30.38 -9.80 9.20
C GLU A 60 30.33 -11.31 9.42
N GLU A 61 30.58 -11.77 10.66
CA GLU A 61 30.50 -13.21 11.03
C GLU A 61 29.06 -13.72 10.88
N VAL A 62 28.08 -13.00 11.42
CA VAL A 62 26.65 -13.36 11.25
C VAL A 62 26.29 -13.41 9.78
N THR A 63 26.76 -12.44 8.97
CA THR A 63 26.50 -12.41 7.52
C THR A 63 27.04 -13.67 6.83
N LYS A 64 28.29 -14.06 7.13
CA LYS A 64 28.97 -15.19 6.46
C LYS A 64 28.47 -16.55 6.93
N GLN A 65 28.17 -16.70 8.23
CA GLN A 65 27.94 -18.03 8.83
C GLN A 65 26.45 -18.34 9.06
N VAL A 66 25.59 -17.32 9.16
CA VAL A 66 24.16 -17.52 9.42
C VAL A 66 23.34 -17.01 8.24
N THR A 67 23.48 -15.72 7.90
CA THR A 67 22.66 -15.08 6.85
C THR A 67 22.85 -15.75 5.50
N ASP A 68 24.09 -15.97 5.09
CA ASP A 68 24.42 -16.56 3.76
C ASP A 68 23.88 -17.99 3.63
N ARG A 69 23.90 -18.77 4.71
CA ARG A 69 23.35 -20.15 4.69
C ARG A 69 21.86 -20.16 4.49
N ILE A 70 21.13 -19.26 5.19
CA ILE A 70 19.68 -19.11 5.05
C ILE A 70 19.34 -18.63 3.65
N GLU A 71 19.98 -17.56 3.17
CA GLU A 71 19.73 -17.01 1.84
C GLU A 71 20.01 -18.04 0.72
N LYS A 72 21.12 -18.78 0.83
CA LYS A 72 21.47 -19.85 -0.11
C LYS A 72 20.39 -20.94 -0.17
N LYS A 73 19.83 -21.32 0.98
CA LYS A 73 18.74 -22.30 1.02
C LYS A 73 17.45 -21.76 0.40
N LEU A 74 17.16 -20.49 0.60
CA LEU A 74 15.98 -19.82 0.04
C LEU A 74 16.04 -19.69 -1.48
N GLU A 75 17.23 -19.68 -2.11
CA GLU A 75 17.37 -19.67 -3.57
C GLU A 75 16.77 -20.92 -4.25
N GLU A 76 16.53 -22.01 -3.50
CA GLU A 76 15.86 -23.21 -3.99
C GLU A 76 14.32 -23.04 -4.11
N LEU A 77 13.77 -21.92 -3.63
CA LEU A 77 12.34 -21.65 -3.65
C LEU A 77 11.92 -21.10 -5.03
N GLU A 78 11.12 -21.86 -5.78
CA GLU A 78 10.67 -21.50 -7.14
C GLU A 78 9.88 -20.17 -7.20
N SER A 79 9.16 -19.83 -6.13
CA SER A 79 8.36 -18.60 -6.03
C SER A 79 9.12 -17.42 -5.42
N LEU A 80 10.45 -17.56 -5.19
CA LEU A 80 11.27 -16.46 -4.68
C LEU A 80 11.47 -15.39 -5.77
N ASP A 81 11.23 -14.14 -5.44
CA ASP A 81 11.66 -13.00 -6.26
C ASP A 81 13.09 -12.60 -5.88
N TYR A 82 13.28 -12.21 -4.64
CA TYR A 82 14.60 -11.92 -4.07
C TYR A 82 14.58 -12.01 -2.54
N THR A 83 15.75 -12.12 -1.96
CA THR A 83 15.97 -11.91 -0.52
C THR A 83 16.58 -10.54 -0.28
N ARG A 84 16.20 -9.91 0.82
CA ARG A 84 16.84 -8.71 1.35
C ARG A 84 17.16 -8.99 2.81
N SER A 85 18.39 -8.83 3.21
CA SER A 85 18.81 -9.10 4.60
C SER A 85 19.50 -7.89 5.21
N GLU A 86 19.14 -7.64 6.46
CA GLU A 86 19.79 -6.71 7.36
C GLU A 86 20.55 -7.51 8.43
N THR A 87 21.85 -7.34 8.48
CA THR A 87 22.67 -8.00 9.48
C THR A 87 23.39 -6.97 10.33
N VAL A 88 23.19 -7.05 11.64
CA VAL A 88 23.88 -6.28 12.66
C VAL A 88 24.68 -7.23 13.55
N ALA A 89 25.53 -6.70 14.40
CA ALA A 89 26.24 -7.54 15.38
C ALA A 89 25.24 -8.36 16.21
N GLY A 90 25.44 -9.68 16.24
CA GLY A 90 24.62 -10.64 16.98
C GLY A 90 23.24 -10.98 16.37
N ARG A 91 22.80 -10.36 15.26
CA ARG A 91 21.45 -10.61 14.72
C ARG A 91 21.40 -10.43 13.20
N THR A 92 20.60 -11.26 12.55
CA THR A 92 20.19 -11.06 11.15
C THR A 92 18.67 -11.06 11.04
N THR A 93 18.15 -10.21 10.17
CA THR A 93 16.75 -10.18 9.75
C THR A 93 16.70 -10.31 8.23
N ILE A 94 16.06 -11.36 7.73
CA ILE A 94 15.97 -11.67 6.31
C ILE A 94 14.52 -11.49 5.87
N PHE A 95 14.30 -10.64 4.89
CA PHE A 95 13.02 -10.43 4.20
C PHE A 95 12.99 -11.36 2.99
N VAL A 96 12.05 -12.27 2.98
CA VAL A 96 11.79 -13.20 1.87
C VAL A 96 10.68 -12.63 1.02
N GLU A 97 11.00 -12.18 -0.18
CA GLU A 97 10.02 -11.59 -1.11
C GLU A 97 9.63 -12.61 -2.18
N LEU A 98 8.33 -12.88 -2.29
CA LEU A 98 7.83 -13.79 -3.32
C LEU A 98 7.54 -13.06 -4.63
N LEU A 99 7.60 -13.81 -5.73
CA LEU A 99 7.24 -13.33 -7.05
C LEU A 99 5.87 -12.64 -7.05
N PRO A 100 5.71 -11.50 -7.72
CA PRO A 100 4.43 -10.81 -7.85
C PRO A 100 3.31 -11.70 -8.39
N THR A 101 3.65 -12.69 -9.21
CA THR A 101 2.71 -13.67 -9.79
C THR A 101 2.17 -14.70 -8.80
N THR A 102 2.74 -14.81 -7.58
CA THR A 102 2.28 -15.73 -6.54
C THR A 102 0.88 -15.33 -6.09
N LYS A 103 -0.08 -16.24 -6.20
CA LYS A 103 -1.48 -15.97 -5.83
C LYS A 103 -1.63 -15.93 -4.30
N ALA A 104 -2.54 -15.11 -3.80
CA ALA A 104 -2.81 -14.97 -2.36
C ALA A 104 -3.03 -16.30 -1.64
N ARG A 105 -3.76 -17.25 -2.27
CA ARG A 105 -4.01 -18.58 -1.72
C ARG A 105 -2.77 -19.46 -1.56
N ASP A 106 -1.71 -19.19 -2.34
CA ASP A 106 -0.48 -19.99 -2.40
C ASP A 106 0.60 -19.42 -1.46
N VAL A 107 0.39 -18.22 -0.90
CA VAL A 107 1.36 -17.52 -0.03
C VAL A 107 1.58 -18.29 1.28
N ASN A 108 0.52 -18.63 2.02
CA ASN A 108 0.65 -19.35 3.28
C ASN A 108 1.25 -20.77 3.11
N PRO A 109 0.86 -21.59 2.11
CA PRO A 109 1.57 -22.83 1.82
C PRO A 109 3.06 -22.63 1.52
N THR A 110 3.41 -21.55 0.83
CA THR A 110 4.82 -21.21 0.55
C THR A 110 5.58 -20.88 1.85
N TRP A 111 4.97 -20.15 2.78
CA TRP A 111 5.57 -19.86 4.08
C TRP A 111 5.83 -21.13 4.91
N MET A 112 4.93 -22.10 4.84
CA MET A 112 5.15 -23.40 5.47
C MET A 112 6.34 -24.14 4.82
N ARG A 113 6.47 -24.07 3.49
CA ARG A 113 7.63 -24.65 2.78
C ARG A 113 8.91 -23.95 3.18
N VAL A 114 8.93 -22.62 3.28
CA VAL A 114 10.09 -21.86 3.75
C VAL A 114 10.53 -22.30 5.16
N ARG A 115 9.59 -22.45 6.10
CA ARG A 115 9.87 -22.96 7.45
C ARG A 115 10.57 -24.31 7.41
N ASN A 116 10.03 -25.28 6.66
CA ASN A 116 10.59 -26.60 6.52
C ASN A 116 12.00 -26.56 5.91
N MET A 117 12.20 -25.79 4.85
CA MET A 117 13.49 -25.64 4.19
C MET A 117 14.58 -25.10 5.14
N ILE A 118 14.24 -24.16 6.01
CA ILE A 118 15.17 -23.59 6.96
C ILE A 118 15.39 -24.53 8.16
N ASP A 119 14.38 -25.25 8.60
CA ASP A 119 14.53 -26.27 9.63
C ASP A 119 15.49 -27.40 9.20
N ASP A 120 15.50 -27.76 7.89
CA ASP A 120 16.42 -28.76 7.33
C ASP A 120 17.91 -28.39 7.53
N ILE A 121 18.24 -27.11 7.50
CA ILE A 121 19.63 -26.61 7.64
C ILE A 121 19.97 -26.11 9.06
N LYS A 122 19.05 -26.25 10.02
CA LYS A 122 19.22 -25.75 11.39
C LYS A 122 20.43 -26.35 12.08
N GLY A 123 20.75 -27.60 11.76
CA GLY A 123 21.94 -28.31 12.29
C GLY A 123 23.27 -27.78 11.75
N ASP A 124 23.28 -27.02 10.66
CA ASP A 124 24.48 -26.48 10.04
C ASP A 124 24.91 -25.14 10.61
N PHE A 125 24.09 -24.52 11.48
CA PHE A 125 24.44 -23.26 12.10
C PHE A 125 25.53 -23.40 13.15
N PRO A 126 26.34 -22.35 13.37
CA PRO A 126 27.30 -22.31 14.46
C PRO A 126 26.61 -22.53 15.81
N SER A 127 27.38 -23.11 16.75
CA SER A 127 26.91 -23.28 18.11
C SER A 127 26.59 -21.92 18.77
N GLY A 128 25.48 -21.83 19.49
CA GLY A 128 25.03 -20.61 20.15
C GLY A 128 24.10 -19.76 19.29
N VAL A 129 23.76 -20.15 18.05
CA VAL A 129 22.72 -19.52 17.27
C VAL A 129 21.35 -19.83 17.86
N VAL A 130 20.55 -18.78 18.08
CA VAL A 130 19.19 -18.86 18.61
C VAL A 130 18.20 -18.53 17.49
N GLY A 131 17.15 -19.33 17.35
CA GLY A 131 16.21 -19.27 16.24
C GLY A 131 16.49 -20.35 15.18
N PRO A 132 16.12 -20.14 13.89
CA PRO A 132 15.42 -18.99 13.31
C PRO A 132 13.98 -18.78 13.83
N PHE A 133 13.58 -17.53 13.95
CA PHE A 133 12.21 -17.11 14.24
C PHE A 133 11.56 -16.61 12.97
N PHE A 134 10.29 -16.95 12.77
CA PHE A 134 9.58 -16.63 11.54
C PHE A 134 8.40 -15.70 11.83
N ASN A 135 8.30 -14.61 11.08
CA ASN A 135 7.14 -13.73 11.10
C ASN A 135 6.49 -13.72 9.71
N ASP A 136 5.49 -14.56 9.52
CA ASP A 136 4.65 -14.66 8.32
C ASP A 136 3.42 -13.76 8.36
N ARG A 137 3.27 -12.99 9.45
CA ARG A 137 2.20 -12.02 9.66
C ARG A 137 2.71 -10.57 9.63
N PHE A 138 3.79 -10.34 8.92
CA PHE A 138 4.35 -9.00 8.73
C PHE A 138 3.37 -8.04 8.04
N GLY A 139 2.39 -8.57 7.32
CA GLY A 139 1.32 -7.82 6.65
C GLY A 139 0.10 -7.48 7.51
N ASP A 140 0.02 -7.95 8.77
CA ASP A 140 -1.14 -7.68 9.62
C ASP A 140 -1.34 -6.17 9.84
N VAL A 141 -2.61 -5.72 9.76
CA VAL A 141 -2.99 -4.32 9.93
C VAL A 141 -3.76 -4.14 11.23
N PHE A 142 -3.36 -3.15 12.01
CA PHE A 142 -3.98 -2.74 13.27
C PHE A 142 -4.69 -1.40 13.08
N GLY A 143 -5.84 -1.41 12.43
CA GLY A 143 -6.56 -0.18 12.07
C GLY A 143 -7.09 0.63 13.26
N ASN A 144 -7.20 0.01 14.44
CA ASN A 144 -7.66 0.67 15.65
C ASN A 144 -6.57 0.60 16.71
N ILE A 145 -6.10 1.76 17.17
CA ILE A 145 -5.08 1.85 18.21
C ILE A 145 -5.59 2.79 19.30
N TYR A 146 -5.52 2.34 20.55
CA TYR A 146 -5.86 3.13 21.72
C TYR A 146 -4.63 3.33 22.59
N ALA A 147 -4.41 4.53 23.10
CA ALA A 147 -3.40 4.87 24.08
C ALA A 147 -4.02 4.99 25.48
N PHE A 148 -3.48 4.24 26.41
CA PHE A 148 -3.83 4.32 27.82
C PHE A 148 -2.76 5.14 28.52
N THR A 149 -3.16 6.27 29.11
CA THR A 149 -2.31 7.14 29.92
C THR A 149 -2.82 7.11 31.36
N SER A 150 -1.97 7.36 32.33
CA SER A 150 -2.38 7.40 33.73
C SER A 150 -1.65 8.49 34.50
N ASP A 151 -2.34 9.08 35.43
CA ASP A 151 -1.78 9.98 36.45
C ASP A 151 -1.63 9.20 37.77
N GLY A 152 -0.39 8.96 38.15
CA GLY A 152 -0.05 8.34 39.44
C GLY A 152 0.02 6.80 39.48
N LEU A 153 -0.36 6.07 38.40
CA LEU A 153 -0.18 4.63 38.35
C LEU A 153 1.24 4.25 37.88
N THR A 154 1.76 3.14 38.39
CA THR A 154 2.98 2.55 37.86
C THR A 154 2.74 1.90 36.48
N GLN A 155 3.79 1.74 35.68
CA GLN A 155 3.69 1.05 34.39
C GLN A 155 3.11 -0.37 34.51
N ARG A 156 3.41 -1.06 35.61
CA ARG A 156 2.84 -2.37 35.92
C ARG A 156 1.33 -2.32 36.14
N GLN A 157 0.86 -1.39 36.97
CA GLN A 157 -0.57 -1.24 37.25
C GLN A 157 -1.34 -0.86 35.98
N LEU A 158 -0.77 0.04 35.16
CA LEU A 158 -1.38 0.40 33.88
C LEU A 158 -1.41 -0.80 32.93
N ARG A 159 -0.34 -1.59 32.87
CA ARG A 159 -0.27 -2.81 32.06
C ARG A 159 -1.35 -3.82 32.45
N ASP A 160 -1.56 -4.04 33.74
CA ASP A 160 -2.60 -4.97 34.22
C ASP A 160 -4.01 -4.54 33.75
N LEU A 161 -4.28 -3.24 33.73
CA LEU A 161 -5.54 -2.68 33.23
C LEU A 161 -5.66 -2.88 31.71
N VAL A 162 -4.55 -2.66 30.97
CA VAL A 162 -4.52 -2.85 29.50
C VAL A 162 -4.66 -4.33 29.13
N GLU A 163 -4.06 -5.26 29.90
CA GLU A 163 -4.26 -6.70 29.70
C GLU A 163 -5.74 -7.11 29.97
N SER A 164 -6.36 -6.53 31.00
CA SER A 164 -7.79 -6.71 31.22
C SER A 164 -8.63 -6.18 30.07
N ALA A 165 -8.30 -4.99 29.55
CA ALA A 165 -8.94 -4.41 28.37
C ALA A 165 -8.76 -5.30 27.15
N ARG A 166 -7.54 -5.81 26.91
CA ARG A 166 -7.23 -6.75 25.83
C ARG A 166 -8.11 -8.00 25.90
N ALA A 167 -8.26 -8.60 27.07
CA ALA A 167 -9.10 -9.78 27.27
C ALA A 167 -10.57 -9.51 26.90
N LYS A 168 -11.10 -8.33 27.27
CA LYS A 168 -12.47 -7.90 26.91
C LYS A 168 -12.61 -7.63 25.42
N VAL A 169 -11.63 -6.97 24.79
CA VAL A 169 -11.62 -6.66 23.35
C VAL A 169 -11.58 -7.93 22.51
N LEU A 170 -10.87 -8.96 22.93
CA LEU A 170 -10.82 -10.26 22.24
C LEU A 170 -12.19 -10.95 22.12
N THR A 171 -13.19 -10.53 22.91
CA THR A 171 -14.57 -11.05 22.83
C THR A 171 -15.41 -10.35 21.76
N VAL A 172 -14.92 -9.25 21.18
CA VAL A 172 -15.64 -8.51 20.14
C VAL A 172 -15.69 -9.36 18.85
N PRO A 173 -16.83 -9.47 18.20
CA PRO A 173 -16.94 -10.20 16.92
C PRO A 173 -15.96 -9.65 15.88
N ASN A 174 -15.34 -10.54 15.12
CA ASN A 174 -14.40 -10.20 14.04
C ASN A 174 -13.06 -9.56 14.45
N VAL A 175 -12.71 -9.56 15.74
CA VAL A 175 -11.35 -9.26 16.16
C VAL A 175 -10.41 -10.33 15.61
N GLY A 176 -9.33 -9.91 14.94
CA GLY A 176 -8.28 -10.77 14.42
C GLY A 176 -7.13 -10.93 15.41
N LYS A 177 -6.47 -9.85 15.73
CA LYS A 177 -5.29 -9.80 16.60
C LYS A 177 -5.33 -8.57 17.51
N VAL A 178 -4.80 -8.71 18.71
CA VAL A 178 -4.67 -7.61 19.67
C VAL A 178 -3.27 -7.64 20.26
N ASP A 179 -2.47 -6.59 20.03
CA ASP A 179 -1.12 -6.43 20.49
C ASP A 179 -1.01 -5.24 21.47
N ILE A 180 -0.15 -5.36 22.46
CA ILE A 180 0.16 -4.30 23.43
C ILE A 180 1.48 -3.64 23.03
N ILE A 181 1.51 -2.30 23.04
CA ILE A 181 2.64 -1.47 22.59
C ILE A 181 3.20 -0.69 23.78
N GLY A 182 4.54 -0.66 23.92
CA GLY A 182 5.23 0.20 24.87
C GLY A 182 5.12 -0.24 26.33
N ALA A 183 4.51 -1.40 26.61
CA ALA A 183 4.50 -1.97 27.94
C ALA A 183 5.92 -2.35 28.35
N GLN A 184 6.33 -1.96 29.57
CA GLN A 184 7.62 -2.28 30.12
C GLN A 184 7.54 -3.57 30.93
N ASP A 185 8.49 -4.49 30.68
CA ASP A 185 8.64 -5.68 31.50
C ASP A 185 9.35 -5.33 32.80
N GLU A 186 8.85 -5.87 33.92
CA GLU A 186 9.52 -5.72 35.23
C GLU A 186 10.73 -6.65 35.33
N ALA A 187 11.74 -6.17 36.02
CA ALA A 187 12.89 -6.95 36.40
C ALA A 187 13.29 -6.66 37.86
N ILE A 188 13.88 -7.63 38.53
CA ILE A 188 14.50 -7.46 39.84
C ILE A 188 15.98 -7.51 39.63
N TYR A 189 16.67 -6.43 39.96
CA TYR A 189 18.11 -6.32 39.84
C TYR A 189 18.79 -6.69 41.14
N LEU A 190 19.74 -7.61 41.07
CA LEU A 190 20.73 -7.90 42.10
C LEU A 190 21.99 -7.15 41.71
N GLU A 191 22.19 -5.94 42.24
CA GLU A 191 23.34 -5.10 41.91
C GLU A 191 24.49 -5.44 42.86
N PHE A 192 25.48 -6.16 42.36
CA PHE A 192 26.67 -6.61 43.14
C PHE A 192 27.79 -5.57 43.10
N SER A 193 28.53 -5.45 44.21
CA SER A 193 29.84 -4.81 44.15
C SER A 193 30.88 -5.89 43.82
N THR A 194 31.51 -5.78 42.65
CA THR A 194 32.54 -6.74 42.20
C THR A 194 33.71 -6.81 43.15
N ARG A 195 34.07 -5.69 43.78
CA ARG A 195 35.13 -5.64 44.83
C ARG A 195 34.76 -6.40 46.10
N LYS A 196 33.48 -6.25 46.54
CA LYS A 196 33.04 -7.00 47.73
C LYS A 196 33.00 -8.51 47.48
N ILE A 197 32.43 -8.90 46.32
CA ILE A 197 32.37 -10.32 45.92
C ILE A 197 33.80 -10.91 45.86
N ALA A 198 34.72 -10.24 45.19
CA ALA A 198 36.11 -10.67 45.09
C ALA A 198 36.80 -10.77 46.48
N ALA A 199 36.59 -9.76 47.35
CA ALA A 199 37.16 -9.76 48.71
C ALA A 199 36.62 -10.88 49.58
N LEU A 200 35.38 -11.32 49.41
CA LEU A 200 34.76 -12.43 50.13
C LEU A 200 35.06 -13.79 49.49
N GLY A 201 35.75 -13.82 48.37
CA GLY A 201 36.03 -15.05 47.62
C GLY A 201 34.75 -15.72 47.08
N ILE A 202 33.70 -14.94 46.83
CA ILE A 202 32.43 -15.42 46.30
C ILE A 202 32.51 -15.42 44.77
N ASP A 203 32.13 -16.52 44.14
CA ASP A 203 31.94 -16.59 42.70
C ASP A 203 30.50 -16.22 42.36
N GLN A 204 30.32 -15.31 41.42
CA GLN A 204 29.01 -14.85 40.98
C GLN A 204 28.15 -16.00 40.43
N GLN A 205 28.77 -16.96 39.74
CA GLN A 205 28.03 -18.11 39.17
C GLN A 205 27.49 -19.00 40.31
N SER A 206 28.23 -19.20 41.36
CA SER A 206 27.78 -19.96 42.56
C SER A 206 26.55 -19.31 43.23
N VAL A 207 26.46 -17.97 43.20
CA VAL A 207 25.27 -17.26 43.69
C VAL A 207 24.07 -17.55 42.79
N ILE A 208 24.26 -17.44 41.46
CA ILE A 208 23.23 -17.74 40.47
C ILE A 208 22.73 -19.18 40.59
N ASP A 209 23.63 -20.15 40.67
CA ASP A 209 23.32 -21.57 40.80
C ASP A 209 22.51 -21.84 42.08
N THR A 210 22.86 -21.18 43.17
CA THR A 210 22.15 -21.29 44.45
C THR A 210 20.71 -20.76 44.33
N LEU A 211 20.54 -19.60 43.70
CA LEU A 211 19.23 -19.01 43.49
C LEU A 211 18.36 -19.87 42.57
N GLN A 212 18.91 -20.41 41.49
CA GLN A 212 18.24 -21.33 40.60
C GLN A 212 17.78 -22.61 41.30
N ALA A 213 18.68 -23.24 42.08
CA ALA A 213 18.40 -24.47 42.80
C ALA A 213 17.27 -24.29 43.84
N GLN A 214 17.24 -23.14 44.53
CA GLN A 214 16.19 -22.85 45.52
C GLN A 214 14.84 -22.52 44.89
N ASN A 215 14.81 -21.97 43.68
CA ASN A 215 13.59 -21.57 43.00
C ASN A 215 13.08 -22.60 41.99
N ALA A 216 13.74 -23.75 41.91
CA ALA A 216 13.39 -24.77 40.91
C ALA A 216 12.01 -25.38 41.17
N VAL A 217 11.23 -25.52 40.10
CA VAL A 217 9.98 -26.30 40.09
C VAL A 217 10.30 -27.67 39.57
N THR A 218 10.39 -28.64 40.48
CA THR A 218 10.70 -30.02 40.12
C THR A 218 9.56 -30.96 40.51
N GLN A 219 9.34 -31.98 39.69
CA GLN A 219 8.35 -32.99 39.96
C GLN A 219 8.74 -33.80 41.21
N SER A 220 7.88 -33.80 42.22
CA SER A 220 8.14 -34.45 43.50
C SER A 220 7.43 -35.82 43.65
N GLY A 221 6.63 -36.22 42.63
CA GLY A 221 5.97 -37.53 42.62
C GLY A 221 4.57 -37.54 43.27
N PHE A 222 4.07 -38.76 43.42
CA PHE A 222 2.77 -39.04 44.03
C PHE A 222 2.91 -40.16 45.02
N VAL A 223 2.11 -40.12 46.07
CA VAL A 223 1.93 -41.22 47.03
C VAL A 223 0.57 -41.84 46.83
N ASP A 224 0.50 -43.11 46.52
CA ASP A 224 -0.75 -43.87 46.45
C ASP A 224 -1.11 -44.35 47.87
N ALA A 225 -2.09 -43.69 48.49
CA ALA A 225 -2.58 -43.97 49.83
C ALA A 225 -3.97 -44.57 49.78
N GLY A 226 -4.03 -45.85 49.42
CA GLY A 226 -5.31 -46.56 49.32
C GLY A 226 -6.15 -46.06 48.09
N PRO A 227 -7.35 -45.49 48.34
CA PRO A 227 -8.18 -44.98 47.25
C PRO A 227 -7.73 -43.63 46.68
N GLU A 228 -6.78 -42.96 47.29
CA GLU A 228 -6.34 -41.61 46.95
C GLU A 228 -4.91 -41.59 46.39
N ARG A 229 -4.72 -40.76 45.35
CA ARG A 229 -3.39 -40.45 44.82
C ARG A 229 -3.04 -39.02 45.24
N ILE A 230 -2.13 -38.89 46.18
CA ILE A 230 -1.74 -37.62 46.77
C ILE A 230 -0.49 -37.09 46.05
N ALA A 231 -0.59 -35.92 45.43
CA ALA A 231 0.53 -35.24 44.78
C ALA A 231 1.44 -34.60 45.85
N LEU A 232 2.75 -34.90 45.77
CA LEU A 232 3.74 -34.18 46.56
C LEU A 232 4.16 -32.91 45.82
N ARG A 233 4.24 -31.80 46.54
CA ARG A 233 4.74 -30.52 46.02
C ARG A 233 5.76 -29.93 46.97
N VAL A 234 6.95 -29.65 46.45
CA VAL A 234 7.97 -28.94 47.20
C VAL A 234 7.74 -27.46 47.07
N GLY A 235 7.55 -26.75 48.16
CA GLY A 235 7.45 -25.29 48.22
C GLY A 235 8.83 -24.65 48.43
N GLY A 236 8.87 -23.32 48.57
CA GLY A 236 10.09 -22.53 48.79
C GLY A 236 10.52 -21.67 47.63
N GLN A 237 9.64 -21.56 46.62
CA GLN A 237 9.86 -20.67 45.46
C GLN A 237 9.78 -19.20 45.88
N PHE A 238 10.52 -18.35 45.15
CA PHE A 238 10.49 -16.90 45.37
C PHE A 238 9.21 -16.31 44.84
N THR A 239 8.48 -15.56 45.68
CA THR A 239 7.23 -14.90 45.33
C THR A 239 7.32 -13.37 45.45
N SER A 240 8.41 -12.85 46.06
CA SER A 240 8.60 -11.42 46.29
C SER A 240 10.08 -11.07 46.45
N GLU A 241 10.41 -9.77 46.43
CA GLU A 241 11.75 -9.29 46.75
C GLU A 241 12.15 -9.62 48.18
N GLU A 242 11.22 -9.65 49.13
CA GLU A 242 11.50 -9.97 50.49
C GLU A 242 11.95 -11.43 50.65
N SER A 243 11.39 -12.35 49.86
CA SER A 243 11.86 -13.73 49.79
C SER A 243 13.30 -13.85 49.30
N LEU A 244 13.73 -12.94 48.40
CA LEU A 244 15.14 -12.86 47.96
C LEU A 244 16.04 -12.26 49.05
N ARG A 245 15.60 -11.23 49.79
CA ARG A 245 16.38 -10.59 50.85
C ARG A 245 16.66 -11.53 52.01
N SER A 246 15.76 -12.45 52.27
CA SER A 246 15.88 -13.43 53.38
C SER A 246 16.82 -14.60 53.06
N ILE A 247 17.37 -14.66 51.84
CA ILE A 247 18.25 -15.76 51.44
C ILE A 247 19.62 -15.64 52.10
N ASN A 248 20.08 -16.73 52.69
CA ASN A 248 21.44 -16.88 53.13
C ASN A 248 22.23 -17.72 52.12
N LEU A 249 23.25 -17.13 51.55
CA LEU A 249 24.18 -17.79 50.64
C LEU A 249 25.19 -18.56 51.45
N ARG A 250 25.46 -19.83 51.12
CA ARG A 250 26.54 -20.64 51.68
C ARG A 250 27.71 -20.70 50.71
N VAL A 251 28.77 -20.01 51.00
CA VAL A 251 30.01 -20.01 50.22
C VAL A 251 31.18 -20.28 51.11
N ASN A 252 32.03 -21.27 50.76
CA ASN A 252 33.23 -21.67 51.56
C ASN A 252 32.92 -21.94 53.04
N ASP A 253 31.80 -22.65 53.29
CA ASP A 253 31.26 -22.98 54.63
C ASP A 253 30.91 -21.80 55.55
N ARG A 254 30.73 -20.60 54.91
CA ARG A 254 30.22 -19.40 55.59
C ARG A 254 28.86 -19.03 55.04
N PHE A 255 28.00 -18.48 55.88
CA PHE A 255 26.70 -17.98 55.52
C PHE A 255 26.75 -16.45 55.38
N PHE A 256 26.25 -15.93 54.28
CA PHE A 256 26.13 -14.51 54.03
C PHE A 256 24.71 -14.22 53.60
N PRO A 257 23.99 -13.27 54.18
CA PRO A 257 22.72 -12.80 53.63
C PRO A 257 22.96 -12.19 52.25
N LEU A 258 22.08 -12.47 51.29
CA LEU A 258 22.19 -11.93 49.93
C LEU A 258 22.25 -10.38 49.94
N SER A 259 21.55 -9.76 50.90
CA SER A 259 21.54 -8.30 51.12
C SER A 259 22.91 -7.71 51.48
N ASP A 260 23.88 -8.49 51.99
CA ASP A 260 25.23 -8.01 52.30
C ASP A 260 26.12 -7.90 51.07
N VAL A 261 25.86 -8.69 50.04
CA VAL A 261 26.66 -8.76 48.82
C VAL A 261 26.00 -8.08 47.63
N ALA A 262 24.67 -7.97 47.60
CA ALA A 262 23.89 -7.37 46.54
C ALA A 262 22.84 -6.37 47.04
N THR A 263 22.62 -5.31 46.30
CA THR A 263 21.48 -4.42 46.48
C THR A 263 20.34 -4.94 45.63
N ILE A 264 19.18 -5.23 46.22
CA ILE A 264 18.00 -5.75 45.53
C ILE A 264 17.06 -4.59 45.20
N LYS A 265 16.81 -4.38 43.89
CA LYS A 265 15.95 -3.33 43.40
C LYS A 265 14.94 -3.91 42.40
N ARG A 266 13.67 -3.69 42.61
CA ARG A 266 12.64 -3.91 41.58
C ARG A 266 12.53 -2.68 40.69
N GLY A 267 12.42 -2.88 39.42
CA GLY A 267 12.29 -1.86 38.43
C GLY A 267 11.80 -2.44 37.11
N TYR A 268 12.06 -1.75 36.04
CA TYR A 268 11.77 -2.23 34.69
C TYR A 268 13.07 -2.60 33.97
N VAL A 269 12.95 -3.38 32.88
CA VAL A 269 14.11 -3.75 32.06
C VAL A 269 14.83 -2.49 31.61
N ASP A 270 16.14 -2.43 31.88
CA ASP A 270 17.03 -1.28 31.63
C ASP A 270 18.30 -1.73 30.90
N PRO A 271 18.53 -1.26 29.64
CA PRO A 271 17.69 -0.31 28.89
C PRO A 271 16.35 -0.92 28.43
N PRO A 272 15.29 -0.11 28.29
CA PRO A 272 14.01 -0.56 27.75
C PRO A 272 14.15 -0.97 26.28
N SER A 273 13.38 -1.96 25.85
CA SER A 273 13.36 -2.38 24.43
C SER A 273 12.65 -1.40 23.50
N SER A 274 11.60 -0.78 24.00
CA SER A 274 10.82 0.24 23.30
C SER A 274 10.04 1.11 24.27
N LEU A 275 9.69 2.34 23.84
CA LEU A 275 8.84 3.24 24.60
C LEU A 275 7.72 3.76 23.71
N PHE A 276 6.56 4.03 24.32
CA PHE A 276 5.41 4.61 23.63
C PHE A 276 4.89 5.83 24.40
N ARG A 277 4.61 6.93 23.68
CA ARG A 277 4.05 8.15 24.25
C ARG A 277 2.87 8.65 23.42
N TYR A 278 1.91 9.22 24.09
CA TYR A 278 0.77 9.94 23.50
C TYR A 278 0.78 11.38 23.99
N ASN A 279 0.80 12.36 23.08
CA ASN A 279 0.90 13.78 23.40
C ASN A 279 2.01 14.11 24.41
N GLY A 280 3.16 13.45 24.29
CA GLY A 280 4.34 13.61 25.15
C GLY A 280 4.26 12.87 26.49
N GLN A 281 3.14 12.25 26.84
CA GLN A 281 2.98 11.49 28.08
C GLN A 281 3.29 9.99 27.84
N PRO A 282 3.98 9.31 28.79
CA PRO A 282 4.15 7.86 28.72
C PRO A 282 2.81 7.15 28.67
N ALA A 283 2.65 6.22 27.77
CA ALA A 283 1.42 5.49 27.52
C ALA A 283 1.67 4.00 27.26
N ILE A 284 0.64 3.19 27.39
CA ILE A 284 0.61 1.82 26.86
C ILE A 284 -0.44 1.76 25.77
N GLY A 285 -0.02 1.30 24.58
CA GLY A 285 -0.91 1.18 23.42
C GLY A 285 -1.59 -0.18 23.34
N LEU A 286 -2.84 -0.19 22.88
CA LEU A 286 -3.58 -1.40 22.53
C LEU A 286 -3.91 -1.34 21.04
N ALA A 287 -3.23 -2.13 20.24
CA ALA A 287 -3.39 -2.22 18.79
C ALA A 287 -4.32 -3.38 18.43
N ILE A 288 -5.39 -3.10 17.68
CA ILE A 288 -6.45 -4.04 17.38
C ILE A 288 -6.58 -4.19 15.87
N GLY A 289 -6.37 -5.41 15.38
CA GLY A 289 -6.58 -5.80 13.99
C GLY A 289 -7.90 -6.54 13.80
N MET A 290 -8.55 -6.29 12.67
CA MET A 290 -9.77 -6.98 12.26
C MET A 290 -9.43 -8.26 11.48
N LYS A 291 -10.32 -9.26 11.49
CA LYS A 291 -10.24 -10.43 10.61
C LYS A 291 -10.45 -10.02 9.15
N THR A 292 -9.64 -10.55 8.28
CA THR A 292 -9.74 -10.30 6.83
C THR A 292 -11.15 -10.63 6.30
N GLY A 293 -11.70 -9.73 5.49
CA GLY A 293 -13.02 -9.88 4.87
C GLY A 293 -14.22 -9.56 5.77
N ALA A 294 -14.02 -9.10 7.00
CA ALA A 294 -15.11 -8.64 7.86
C ALA A 294 -15.54 -7.20 7.49
N ASN A 295 -16.75 -6.81 7.91
CA ASN A 295 -17.24 -5.45 7.72
C ASN A 295 -16.62 -4.51 8.76
N LEU A 296 -15.79 -3.57 8.30
CA LEU A 296 -15.03 -2.69 9.18
C LEU A 296 -15.93 -1.74 10.00
N LEU A 297 -17.01 -1.22 9.42
CA LEU A 297 -17.91 -0.30 10.14
C LEU A 297 -18.74 -1.01 11.21
N GLU A 298 -19.18 -2.25 10.96
CA GLU A 298 -19.86 -3.06 11.97
C GLU A 298 -18.91 -3.45 13.10
N PHE A 299 -17.68 -3.82 12.72
CA PHE A 299 -16.60 -4.09 13.66
C PHE A 299 -16.30 -2.86 14.52
N GLY A 300 -16.16 -1.67 13.92
CA GLY A 300 -15.93 -0.41 14.63
C GLY A 300 -17.00 -0.13 15.67
N LYS A 301 -18.28 -0.21 15.30
CA LYS A 301 -19.40 -0.01 16.23
C LYS A 301 -19.39 -1.00 17.39
N ALA A 302 -19.09 -2.28 17.13
CA ALA A 302 -19.01 -3.29 18.17
C ALA A 302 -17.81 -3.04 19.10
N LEU A 303 -16.69 -2.59 18.54
CA LEU A 303 -15.49 -2.23 19.29
C LEU A 303 -15.70 -1.00 20.17
N ASP A 304 -16.35 0.05 19.64
CA ASP A 304 -16.67 1.26 20.40
C ASP A 304 -17.54 0.96 21.62
N LEU A 305 -18.60 0.18 21.43
CA LEU A 305 -19.46 -0.26 22.54
C LEU A 305 -18.68 -1.05 23.60
N GLN A 306 -17.70 -1.84 23.19
CA GLN A 306 -16.87 -2.60 24.12
C GLN A 306 -15.85 -1.68 24.82
N MET A 307 -15.27 -0.73 24.10
CA MET A 307 -14.33 0.23 24.68
C MET A 307 -15.01 1.19 25.66
N GLU A 308 -16.23 1.61 25.41
CA GLU A 308 -17.03 2.36 26.39
C GLU A 308 -17.21 1.59 27.72
N ARG A 309 -17.45 0.28 27.65
CA ARG A 309 -17.49 -0.58 28.85
C ARG A 309 -16.14 -0.70 29.52
N VAL A 310 -15.07 -0.84 28.72
CA VAL A 310 -13.70 -0.86 29.26
C VAL A 310 -13.41 0.43 30.01
N VAL A 311 -13.69 1.59 29.41
CA VAL A 311 -13.46 2.91 30.03
C VAL A 311 -14.29 3.08 31.33
N THR A 312 -15.53 2.58 31.35
CA THR A 312 -16.37 2.64 32.53
C THR A 312 -15.83 1.83 33.72
N ASP A 313 -15.10 0.74 33.41
CA ASP A 313 -14.50 -0.15 34.42
C ASP A 313 -13.12 0.33 34.91
N LEU A 314 -12.52 1.34 34.25
CA LEU A 314 -11.21 1.86 34.62
C LEU A 314 -11.28 2.78 35.87
N PRO A 315 -10.23 2.77 36.71
CA PRO A 315 -10.13 3.67 37.82
C PRO A 315 -9.95 5.13 37.36
N ILE A 316 -10.40 6.07 38.19
CA ILE A 316 -10.21 7.51 37.98
C ILE A 316 -8.71 7.80 37.89
N GLY A 317 -8.32 8.61 36.91
CA GLY A 317 -6.92 8.93 36.61
C GLY A 317 -6.28 8.07 35.51
N VAL A 318 -7.06 7.20 34.87
CA VAL A 318 -6.67 6.51 33.65
C VAL A 318 -7.49 7.04 32.48
N ASP A 319 -6.83 7.61 31.50
CA ASP A 319 -7.43 8.11 30.28
C ASP A 319 -7.15 7.17 29.10
N VAL A 320 -8.16 6.98 28.26
CA VAL A 320 -8.06 6.19 27.02
C VAL A 320 -8.33 7.10 25.85
N GLN A 321 -7.35 7.23 24.97
CA GLN A 321 -7.40 8.08 23.79
C GLN A 321 -7.28 7.26 22.52
N ARG A 322 -7.98 7.66 21.47
CA ARG A 322 -7.83 7.05 20.14
C ARG A 322 -6.59 7.59 19.45
N VAL A 323 -5.75 6.69 18.99
CA VAL A 323 -4.54 6.98 18.20
C VAL A 323 -4.82 6.81 16.71
N SER A 324 -5.54 5.74 16.37
CA SER A 324 -5.97 5.45 15.01
C SER A 324 -7.38 4.88 15.04
N ASP A 325 -8.25 5.42 14.20
CA ASP A 325 -9.66 5.03 14.06
C ASP A 325 -9.97 4.77 12.59
N GLN A 326 -9.62 3.58 12.11
CA GLN A 326 -9.86 3.21 10.71
C GLN A 326 -11.35 3.16 10.33
N PRO A 327 -12.28 2.71 11.18
CA PRO A 327 -13.71 2.82 10.92
C PRO A 327 -14.19 4.24 10.61
N GLU A 328 -13.75 5.25 11.35
CA GLU A 328 -14.11 6.65 11.11
C GLU A 328 -13.54 7.15 9.77
N VAL A 329 -12.28 6.88 9.50
CA VAL A 329 -11.62 7.22 8.22
C VAL A 329 -12.35 6.57 7.03
N VAL A 330 -12.75 5.31 7.17
CA VAL A 330 -13.48 4.59 6.11
C VAL A 330 -14.88 5.15 5.91
N ASP A 331 -15.58 5.50 6.98
CA ASP A 331 -16.91 6.10 6.86
C ASP A 331 -16.85 7.46 6.16
N GLU A 332 -15.86 8.27 6.48
CA GLU A 332 -15.61 9.56 5.84
C GLU A 332 -15.24 9.42 4.36
N ALA A 333 -14.31 8.52 4.03
CA ALA A 333 -13.90 8.24 2.66
C ALA A 333 -15.07 7.69 1.81
N VAL A 334 -15.78 6.67 2.30
CA VAL A 334 -16.93 6.08 1.59
C VAL A 334 -18.06 7.09 1.41
N SER A 335 -18.32 7.92 2.42
CA SER A 335 -19.33 8.98 2.33
C SER A 335 -18.96 10.04 1.30
N GLY A 336 -17.70 10.45 1.25
CA GLY A 336 -17.16 11.36 0.23
C GLY A 336 -17.33 10.82 -1.20
N PHE A 337 -16.90 9.59 -1.44
CA PHE A 337 -17.06 8.93 -2.75
C PHE A 337 -18.52 8.66 -3.11
N THR A 338 -19.39 8.32 -2.14
CA THR A 338 -20.82 8.13 -2.38
C THR A 338 -21.48 9.46 -2.79
N ARG A 339 -21.06 10.58 -2.19
CA ARG A 339 -21.49 11.92 -2.63
C ARG A 339 -21.04 12.20 -4.05
N ALA A 340 -19.77 11.94 -4.39
CA ALA A 340 -19.24 12.12 -5.73
C ALA A 340 -19.99 11.26 -6.78
N LEU A 341 -20.33 10.02 -6.43
CA LEU A 341 -21.15 9.13 -7.25
C LEU A 341 -22.55 9.73 -7.47
N PHE A 342 -23.20 10.24 -6.42
CA PHE A 342 -24.50 10.86 -6.52
C PHE A 342 -24.46 12.14 -7.37
N GLU A 343 -23.46 13.01 -7.20
CA GLU A 343 -23.23 14.17 -8.04
C GLU A 343 -23.06 13.78 -9.52
N ALA A 344 -22.27 12.74 -9.81
CA ALA A 344 -22.09 12.22 -11.16
C ALA A 344 -23.41 11.71 -11.75
N VAL A 345 -24.21 10.97 -10.99
CA VAL A 345 -25.57 10.52 -11.42
C VAL A 345 -26.45 11.72 -11.76
N VAL A 346 -26.50 12.73 -10.90
CA VAL A 346 -27.31 13.95 -11.14
C VAL A 346 -26.87 14.68 -12.40
N ILE A 347 -25.56 14.83 -12.63
CA ILE A 347 -24.99 15.45 -13.83
C ILE A 347 -25.42 14.70 -15.10
N VAL A 348 -25.27 13.38 -15.08
CA VAL A 348 -25.62 12.51 -16.21
C VAL A 348 -27.11 12.55 -16.50
N LEU A 349 -27.95 12.52 -15.47
CA LEU A 349 -29.40 12.66 -15.62
C LEU A 349 -29.80 14.03 -16.21
N ALA A 350 -29.18 15.12 -15.73
CA ALA A 350 -29.41 16.45 -16.24
C ALA A 350 -29.09 16.52 -17.73
N ILE A 351 -27.96 15.96 -18.16
CA ILE A 351 -27.59 15.92 -19.60
C ILE A 351 -28.62 15.09 -20.39
N SER A 352 -29.05 13.95 -19.88
CA SER A 352 -30.04 13.09 -20.53
C SER A 352 -31.39 13.82 -20.71
N PHE A 353 -31.86 14.55 -19.67
CA PHE A 353 -33.09 15.33 -19.76
C PHE A 353 -33.01 16.52 -20.74
N ILE A 354 -31.86 17.22 -20.75
CA ILE A 354 -31.62 18.35 -21.67
C ILE A 354 -31.55 17.86 -23.11
N SER A 355 -30.92 16.68 -23.32
CA SER A 355 -30.65 16.18 -24.68
C SER A 355 -31.83 15.46 -25.33
N LEU A 356 -32.50 14.59 -24.58
CA LEU A 356 -33.55 13.70 -25.09
C LEU A 356 -34.95 14.21 -24.75
N GLY A 357 -35.08 15.22 -23.89
CA GLY A 357 -36.35 15.70 -23.37
C GLY A 357 -36.86 14.81 -22.21
N VAL A 358 -37.94 15.27 -21.56
CA VAL A 358 -38.38 14.71 -20.27
C VAL A 358 -38.75 13.23 -20.36
N ARG A 359 -39.51 12.80 -21.35
CA ARG A 359 -40.02 11.41 -21.44
C ARG A 359 -38.91 10.41 -21.81
N ALA A 360 -38.14 10.73 -22.83
CA ALA A 360 -37.00 9.89 -23.24
C ALA A 360 -35.89 9.91 -22.20
N GLY A 361 -35.60 11.06 -21.61
CA GLY A 361 -34.68 11.18 -20.47
C GLY A 361 -35.07 10.35 -19.23
N LEU A 362 -36.40 10.25 -18.97
CA LEU A 362 -36.91 9.44 -17.85
C LEU A 362 -36.64 7.93 -18.03
N VAL A 363 -36.69 7.45 -19.28
CA VAL A 363 -36.32 6.03 -19.56
C VAL A 363 -34.88 5.78 -19.22
N VAL A 364 -33.98 6.67 -19.63
CA VAL A 364 -32.54 6.57 -19.26
C VAL A 364 -32.35 6.73 -17.76
N ALA A 365 -33.09 7.67 -17.14
CA ALA A 365 -33.02 7.93 -15.70
C ALA A 365 -33.39 6.71 -14.82
N ILE A 366 -34.29 5.85 -15.28
CA ILE A 366 -34.65 4.59 -14.58
C ILE A 366 -33.64 3.48 -14.87
N SER A 367 -33.06 3.47 -16.07
CA SER A 367 -32.08 2.43 -16.46
C SER A 367 -30.79 2.50 -15.67
N ILE A 368 -30.30 3.70 -15.31
CA ILE A 368 -29.06 3.91 -14.56
C ILE A 368 -29.10 3.26 -13.16
N PRO A 369 -30.06 3.59 -12.29
CA PRO A 369 -30.17 2.95 -10.98
C PRO A 369 -30.35 1.43 -11.07
N LEU A 370 -31.03 0.93 -12.09
CA LEU A 370 -31.20 -0.49 -12.31
C LEU A 370 -29.86 -1.18 -12.61
N VAL A 371 -29.02 -0.60 -13.47
CA VAL A 371 -27.68 -1.12 -13.75
C VAL A 371 -26.83 -1.11 -12.49
N LEU A 372 -26.83 0.01 -11.72
CA LEU A 372 -26.09 0.11 -10.46
C LEU A 372 -26.56 -0.93 -9.44
N ALA A 373 -27.88 -1.14 -9.30
CA ALA A 373 -28.45 -2.13 -8.39
C ALA A 373 -27.98 -3.57 -8.73
N ILE A 374 -28.03 -3.94 -10.01
CA ILE A 374 -27.52 -5.24 -10.45
C ILE A 374 -26.00 -5.34 -10.24
N THR A 375 -25.26 -4.27 -10.47
CA THR A 375 -23.81 -4.23 -10.22
C THR A 375 -23.49 -4.43 -8.74
N PHE A 376 -24.22 -3.77 -7.82
CA PHE A 376 -24.06 -4.01 -6.37
C PHE A 376 -24.38 -5.44 -5.97
N LEU A 377 -25.39 -6.04 -6.58
CA LEU A 377 -25.74 -7.45 -6.34
C LEU A 377 -24.58 -8.38 -6.77
N VAL A 378 -23.98 -8.14 -7.94
CA VAL A 378 -22.84 -8.93 -8.42
C VAL A 378 -21.60 -8.68 -7.57
N MET A 379 -21.35 -7.44 -7.14
CA MET A 379 -20.26 -7.11 -6.21
C MET A 379 -20.41 -7.88 -4.90
N ALA A 380 -21.60 -7.89 -4.30
CA ALA A 380 -21.89 -8.63 -3.07
C ALA A 380 -21.66 -10.14 -3.24
N TYR A 381 -22.11 -10.72 -4.35
CA TYR A 381 -21.88 -12.14 -4.65
C TYR A 381 -20.41 -12.48 -4.86
N SER A 382 -19.65 -11.55 -5.45
CA SER A 382 -18.22 -11.71 -5.74
C SER A 382 -17.32 -11.33 -4.55
N GLY A 383 -17.86 -10.89 -3.42
CA GLY A 383 -17.11 -10.46 -2.25
C GLY A 383 -16.31 -9.17 -2.45
N ILE A 384 -16.75 -8.29 -3.35
CA ILE A 384 -16.12 -7.00 -3.61
C ILE A 384 -16.75 -5.94 -2.71
N SER A 385 -15.95 -5.34 -1.84
CA SER A 385 -16.35 -4.26 -0.92
C SER A 385 -16.48 -2.90 -1.64
N LEU A 386 -17.20 -1.98 -1.00
CA LEU A 386 -17.19 -0.55 -1.35
C LEU A 386 -15.90 0.07 -0.81
N GLN A 387 -15.04 0.50 -1.69
CA GLN A 387 -13.74 1.10 -1.37
C GLN A 387 -13.32 2.06 -2.49
N ARG A 388 -12.27 2.83 -2.28
CA ARG A 388 -11.78 3.87 -3.19
C ARG A 388 -11.77 3.44 -4.67
N ILE A 389 -11.29 2.25 -4.97
CA ILE A 389 -11.14 1.75 -6.34
C ILE A 389 -12.49 1.31 -6.92
N SER A 390 -13.31 0.55 -6.18
CA SER A 390 -14.61 0.10 -6.66
C SER A 390 -15.62 1.25 -6.85
N LEU A 391 -15.60 2.24 -5.95
CA LEU A 391 -16.44 3.45 -6.07
C LEU A 391 -15.99 4.35 -7.22
N GLY A 392 -14.67 4.53 -7.39
CA GLY A 392 -14.12 5.22 -8.55
C GLY A 392 -14.47 4.51 -9.86
N ALA A 393 -14.42 3.17 -9.87
CA ALA A 393 -14.84 2.36 -11.02
C ALA A 393 -16.32 2.57 -11.37
N LEU A 394 -17.20 2.66 -10.37
CA LEU A 394 -18.63 2.96 -10.59
C LEU A 394 -18.86 4.35 -11.19
N ILE A 395 -18.10 5.37 -10.74
CA ILE A 395 -18.22 6.73 -11.29
C ILE A 395 -17.72 6.75 -12.74
N ILE A 396 -16.61 6.09 -13.04
CA ILE A 396 -16.10 5.96 -14.42
C ILE A 396 -17.11 5.20 -15.27
N ALA A 397 -17.59 4.07 -14.79
CA ALA A 397 -18.58 3.26 -15.48
C ALA A 397 -19.87 4.06 -15.74
N LEU A 398 -20.32 4.91 -14.81
CA LEU A 398 -21.52 5.72 -14.94
C LEU A 398 -21.51 6.58 -16.22
N GLY A 399 -20.39 7.23 -16.52
CA GLY A 399 -20.22 7.99 -17.75
C GLY A 399 -20.33 7.12 -19.02
N LEU A 400 -20.02 5.83 -18.92
CA LEU A 400 -20.04 4.87 -20.02
C LEU A 400 -21.35 4.07 -20.12
N LEU A 401 -22.06 3.88 -18.99
CA LEU A 401 -23.31 3.12 -18.91
C LEU A 401 -24.47 3.77 -19.67
N VAL A 402 -24.45 5.09 -19.73
CA VAL A 402 -25.52 5.88 -20.33
C VAL A 402 -25.61 5.66 -21.84
N ASP A 403 -24.49 5.33 -22.48
CA ASP A 403 -24.38 5.12 -23.91
C ASP A 403 -25.39 4.11 -24.45
N ASP A 404 -25.45 2.90 -23.86
CA ASP A 404 -26.28 1.82 -24.35
C ASP A 404 -27.77 2.13 -24.21
N ALA A 405 -28.19 2.67 -23.07
CA ALA A 405 -29.55 3.08 -22.83
C ALA A 405 -29.95 4.29 -23.75
N MET A 406 -29.02 5.25 -23.95
CA MET A 406 -29.24 6.41 -24.79
C MET A 406 -29.40 6.03 -26.26
N ILE A 407 -28.52 5.15 -26.78
CA ILE A 407 -28.61 4.63 -28.16
C ILE A 407 -29.95 3.89 -28.38
N ALA A 408 -30.34 3.07 -27.41
CA ALA A 408 -31.60 2.32 -27.46
C ALA A 408 -32.81 3.30 -27.54
N VAL A 409 -32.83 4.29 -26.64
CA VAL A 409 -33.93 5.29 -26.59
C VAL A 409 -33.95 6.18 -27.84
N GLU A 410 -32.78 6.65 -28.29
CA GLU A 410 -32.71 7.46 -29.54
C GLU A 410 -33.19 6.67 -30.76
N MET A 411 -32.84 5.40 -30.88
CA MET A 411 -33.33 4.58 -31.99
C MET A 411 -34.85 4.41 -31.94
N MET A 412 -35.40 4.22 -30.71
CA MET A 412 -36.87 4.20 -30.56
C MET A 412 -37.52 5.52 -30.98
N VAL A 413 -36.97 6.64 -30.53
CA VAL A 413 -37.47 7.99 -30.87
C VAL A 413 -37.38 8.23 -32.38
N ALA A 414 -36.24 7.92 -33.01
CA ALA A 414 -36.07 8.08 -34.46
C ALA A 414 -37.08 7.26 -35.26
N ARG A 415 -37.42 6.04 -34.82
CA ARG A 415 -38.44 5.21 -35.48
C ARG A 415 -39.86 5.74 -35.26
N LEU A 416 -40.14 6.25 -34.06
CA LEU A 416 -41.43 6.91 -33.79
C LEU A 416 -41.63 8.17 -34.59
N GLU A 417 -40.59 8.99 -34.80
CA GLU A 417 -40.58 10.16 -35.70
C GLU A 417 -40.74 9.75 -37.17
N ALA A 418 -40.26 8.56 -37.55
CA ALA A 418 -40.47 8.02 -38.90
C ALA A 418 -41.87 7.40 -39.12
N GLY A 419 -42.73 7.35 -38.06
CA GLY A 419 -44.12 6.90 -38.13
C GLY A 419 -44.35 5.45 -37.77
N ASP A 420 -43.33 4.73 -37.25
CA ASP A 420 -43.48 3.35 -36.75
C ASP A 420 -44.29 3.31 -35.45
N ASP A 421 -44.98 2.20 -35.21
CA ASP A 421 -45.66 1.93 -33.94
C ASP A 421 -44.67 1.65 -32.81
N LEU A 422 -45.05 1.96 -31.56
CA LEU A 422 -44.22 1.79 -30.38
C LEU A 422 -43.62 0.38 -30.24
N LYS A 423 -44.40 -0.67 -30.53
CA LYS A 423 -43.89 -2.05 -30.44
C LYS A 423 -42.83 -2.31 -31.51
N LYS A 424 -43.07 -1.85 -32.76
CA LYS A 424 -42.10 -1.98 -33.85
C LYS A 424 -40.85 -1.17 -33.60
N ALA A 425 -40.95 0.04 -33.07
CA ALA A 425 -39.83 0.88 -32.71
C ALA A 425 -38.96 0.22 -31.63
N ALA A 426 -39.59 -0.35 -30.61
CA ALA A 426 -38.87 -1.03 -29.51
C ALA A 426 -38.19 -2.35 -29.93
N THR A 427 -38.84 -3.19 -30.79
CA THR A 427 -38.25 -4.42 -31.29
C THR A 427 -37.14 -4.19 -32.31
N HIS A 428 -37.18 -3.06 -33.03
CA HIS A 428 -36.14 -2.64 -33.96
C HIS A 428 -34.82 -2.34 -33.27
N VAL A 429 -34.82 -1.89 -32.01
CA VAL A 429 -33.60 -1.67 -31.22
C VAL A 429 -32.73 -2.90 -31.21
N TYR A 430 -33.32 -4.11 -30.94
CA TYR A 430 -32.56 -5.32 -30.93
C TYR A 430 -31.94 -5.68 -32.27
N THR A 431 -32.72 -5.61 -33.33
CA THR A 431 -32.30 -6.05 -34.67
C THR A 431 -31.27 -5.12 -35.30
N SER A 432 -31.27 -3.83 -34.98
CA SER A 432 -30.39 -2.85 -35.59
C SER A 432 -29.17 -2.50 -34.74
N THR A 433 -29.30 -2.47 -33.41
CA THR A 433 -28.26 -1.90 -32.54
C THR A 433 -27.68 -2.87 -31.50
N ALA A 434 -28.38 -3.97 -31.16
CA ALA A 434 -27.93 -4.85 -30.06
C ALA A 434 -26.54 -5.44 -30.30
N PHE A 435 -26.23 -5.92 -31.50
CA PHE A 435 -24.92 -6.52 -31.79
C PHE A 435 -23.80 -5.47 -31.90
N PRO A 436 -23.96 -4.33 -32.60
CA PRO A 436 -22.99 -3.24 -32.56
C PRO A 436 -22.74 -2.68 -31.16
N MET A 437 -23.76 -2.58 -30.31
CA MET A 437 -23.61 -2.17 -28.92
C MET A 437 -22.81 -3.19 -28.11
N LEU A 438 -23.14 -4.49 -28.25
CA LEU A 438 -22.40 -5.55 -27.55
C LEU A 438 -20.90 -5.56 -27.91
N THR A 439 -20.59 -5.47 -29.21
CA THR A 439 -19.20 -5.44 -29.67
C THR A 439 -18.48 -4.21 -29.16
N GLY A 440 -19.14 -3.03 -29.18
CA GLY A 440 -18.60 -1.81 -28.61
C GLY A 440 -18.34 -1.93 -27.09
N THR A 441 -19.27 -2.51 -26.35
CA THR A 441 -19.14 -2.79 -24.91
C THR A 441 -18.00 -3.76 -24.64
N LEU A 442 -17.90 -4.87 -25.38
CA LEU A 442 -16.82 -5.85 -25.24
C LEU A 442 -15.43 -5.24 -25.57
N VAL A 443 -15.37 -4.37 -26.59
CA VAL A 443 -14.11 -3.67 -26.90
C VAL A 443 -13.72 -2.70 -25.78
N THR A 444 -14.70 -2.01 -25.19
CA THR A 444 -14.44 -1.14 -24.03
C THR A 444 -13.95 -1.94 -22.84
N VAL A 445 -14.60 -3.08 -22.52
CA VAL A 445 -14.15 -4.01 -21.47
C VAL A 445 -12.74 -4.54 -21.78
N ALA A 446 -12.46 -4.87 -23.05
CA ALA A 446 -11.13 -5.33 -23.45
C ALA A 446 -10.04 -4.27 -23.21
N GLY A 447 -10.37 -2.97 -23.25
CA GLY A 447 -9.46 -1.88 -22.89
C GLY A 447 -8.96 -1.94 -21.45
N PHE A 448 -9.72 -2.57 -20.55
CA PHE A 448 -9.33 -2.77 -19.15
C PHE A 448 -8.62 -4.10 -18.88
N ILE A 449 -8.44 -4.99 -19.88
CA ILE A 449 -7.73 -6.28 -19.71
C ILE A 449 -6.33 -6.11 -19.09
N PRO A 450 -5.50 -5.12 -19.48
CA PRO A 450 -4.18 -4.95 -18.86
C PRO A 450 -4.24 -4.67 -17.36
N ILE A 451 -5.33 -4.12 -16.87
CA ILE A 451 -5.57 -3.89 -15.43
C ILE A 451 -5.95 -5.21 -14.76
N GLY A 452 -6.89 -5.95 -15.35
CA GLY A 452 -7.38 -7.22 -14.80
C GLY A 452 -6.35 -8.35 -14.81
N LEU A 453 -5.36 -8.32 -15.69
CA LEU A 453 -4.29 -9.31 -15.80
C LEU A 453 -2.93 -8.80 -15.33
N ASN A 454 -2.89 -7.67 -14.64
CA ASN A 454 -1.65 -7.14 -14.08
C ASN A 454 -1.23 -7.94 -12.84
N ASN A 455 -0.18 -8.72 -12.97
CA ASN A 455 0.38 -9.55 -11.91
C ASN A 455 1.41 -8.75 -11.05
N SER A 456 0.98 -7.65 -10.45
CA SER A 456 1.80 -6.86 -9.52
C SER A 456 0.96 -6.47 -8.29
N ALA A 457 1.59 -5.98 -7.22
CA ALA A 457 0.89 -5.43 -6.07
C ALA A 457 -0.06 -4.28 -6.47
N ALA A 458 0.39 -3.39 -7.38
CA ALA A 458 -0.46 -2.35 -7.95
C ALA A 458 -1.62 -2.93 -8.78
N GLY A 459 -1.41 -4.06 -9.46
CA GLY A 459 -2.45 -4.79 -10.18
C GLY A 459 -3.49 -5.40 -9.26
N GLU A 460 -3.07 -6.04 -8.15
CA GLU A 460 -4.00 -6.54 -7.11
C GLU A 460 -4.82 -5.39 -6.53
N PHE A 461 -4.18 -4.26 -6.21
CA PHE A 461 -4.84 -3.05 -5.72
C PHE A 461 -5.90 -2.50 -6.69
N THR A 462 -5.65 -2.54 -7.99
CA THR A 462 -6.58 -2.01 -9.01
C THR A 462 -7.48 -3.06 -9.65
N PHE A 463 -7.39 -4.33 -9.27
CA PHE A 463 -8.16 -5.42 -9.89
C PHE A 463 -9.67 -5.20 -9.85
N THR A 464 -10.20 -4.66 -8.76
CA THR A 464 -11.62 -4.36 -8.60
C THR A 464 -12.12 -3.32 -9.60
N LEU A 465 -11.26 -2.42 -10.08
CA LEU A 465 -11.57 -1.48 -11.17
C LEU A 465 -12.01 -2.24 -12.43
N PHE A 466 -11.21 -3.22 -12.86
CA PHE A 466 -11.54 -4.03 -14.03
C PHE A 466 -12.86 -4.78 -13.87
N VAL A 467 -13.05 -5.46 -12.74
CA VAL A 467 -14.24 -6.30 -12.51
C VAL A 467 -15.51 -5.45 -12.45
N VAL A 468 -15.50 -4.36 -11.69
CA VAL A 468 -16.68 -3.49 -11.52
C VAL A 468 -17.07 -2.83 -12.83
N ILE A 469 -16.09 -2.31 -13.60
CA ILE A 469 -16.38 -1.72 -14.92
C ILE A 469 -16.91 -2.77 -15.90
N ALA A 470 -16.26 -3.95 -15.97
CA ALA A 470 -16.69 -5.01 -16.87
C ALA A 470 -18.13 -5.48 -16.58
N VAL A 471 -18.43 -5.71 -15.30
CA VAL A 471 -19.78 -6.10 -14.86
C VAL A 471 -20.79 -5.00 -15.17
N SER A 472 -20.48 -3.75 -14.80
CA SER A 472 -21.37 -2.61 -15.03
C SER A 472 -21.71 -2.43 -16.51
N LEU A 473 -20.71 -2.50 -17.38
CA LEU A 473 -20.89 -2.34 -18.84
C LEU A 473 -21.70 -3.51 -19.45
N LEU A 474 -21.42 -4.76 -19.06
CA LEU A 474 -22.17 -5.91 -19.57
C LEU A 474 -23.62 -5.89 -19.07
N VAL A 475 -23.85 -5.52 -17.83
CA VAL A 475 -25.20 -5.32 -17.27
C VAL A 475 -25.91 -4.20 -17.98
N SER A 476 -25.23 -3.09 -18.30
CA SER A 476 -25.80 -1.96 -19.09
C SER A 476 -26.33 -2.44 -20.42
N TRP A 477 -25.58 -3.24 -21.15
CA TRP A 477 -26.04 -3.82 -22.41
C TRP A 477 -27.30 -4.69 -22.23
N ILE A 478 -27.33 -5.55 -21.20
CA ILE A 478 -28.51 -6.37 -20.88
C ILE A 478 -29.71 -5.49 -20.59
N VAL A 479 -29.53 -4.45 -19.77
CA VAL A 479 -30.61 -3.51 -19.42
C VAL A 479 -31.09 -2.74 -20.66
N ALA A 480 -30.21 -2.31 -21.54
CA ALA A 480 -30.55 -1.57 -22.76
C ALA A 480 -31.36 -2.42 -23.76
N VAL A 481 -31.09 -3.72 -23.82
CA VAL A 481 -31.76 -4.62 -24.76
C VAL A 481 -33.05 -5.22 -24.19
N LEU A 482 -33.11 -5.48 -22.88
CA LEU A 482 -34.23 -6.18 -22.23
C LEU A 482 -35.22 -5.22 -21.56
N PHE A 483 -34.72 -4.30 -20.73
CA PHE A 483 -35.59 -3.44 -19.88
C PHE A 483 -35.91 -2.08 -20.52
N THR A 484 -34.94 -1.46 -21.22
CA THR A 484 -35.14 -0.15 -21.86
C THR A 484 -36.26 -0.14 -22.93
N PRO A 485 -36.41 -1.19 -23.77
CA PRO A 485 -37.55 -1.26 -24.72
C PRO A 485 -38.92 -1.28 -24.02
N LEU A 486 -39.03 -2.01 -22.91
CA LEU A 486 -40.26 -2.08 -22.12
C LEU A 486 -40.58 -0.72 -21.46
N LEU A 487 -39.56 -0.09 -20.86
CA LEU A 487 -39.69 1.25 -20.27
C LEU A 487 -40.09 2.27 -21.36
N GLY A 488 -39.46 2.16 -22.53
CA GLY A 488 -39.76 3.02 -23.68
C GLY A 488 -41.23 2.90 -24.14
N VAL A 489 -41.74 1.69 -24.28
CA VAL A 489 -43.17 1.44 -24.64
C VAL A 489 -44.11 1.97 -23.56
N SER A 490 -43.69 1.98 -22.30
CA SER A 490 -44.52 2.43 -21.18
C SER A 490 -44.53 3.96 -20.99
N ILE A 491 -43.43 4.66 -21.37
CA ILE A 491 -43.23 6.10 -21.06
C ILE A 491 -43.30 6.98 -22.28
N LEU A 492 -42.83 6.52 -23.45
CA LEU A 492 -42.81 7.31 -24.67
C LEU A 492 -44.22 7.51 -25.24
N PRO A 493 -44.50 8.63 -25.92
CA PRO A 493 -45.79 8.89 -26.55
C PRO A 493 -45.98 7.99 -27.79
N LYS A 494 -47.23 7.68 -28.10
CA LYS A 494 -47.59 6.80 -29.25
C LYS A 494 -47.20 7.39 -30.63
N THR A 495 -47.12 8.70 -30.74
CA THR A 495 -46.71 9.43 -31.94
C THR A 495 -45.85 10.62 -31.58
N MET A 496 -44.79 10.84 -32.31
CA MET A 496 -43.92 12.02 -32.18
C MET A 496 -43.95 12.82 -33.49
N LYS A 497 -44.02 14.15 -33.37
CA LYS A 497 -43.95 15.01 -34.55
C LYS A 497 -42.51 15.09 -35.02
N SER A 498 -42.29 14.87 -36.32
CA SER A 498 -40.95 15.02 -36.92
C SER A 498 -40.44 16.46 -36.74
N HIS A 499 -39.26 16.59 -36.15
CA HIS A 499 -38.60 17.89 -35.97
C HIS A 499 -37.58 18.18 -37.10
N HIS A 500 -37.78 17.57 -38.29
CA HIS A 500 -36.76 17.53 -39.36
C HIS A 500 -36.53 18.83 -40.14
N ASP A 501 -37.26 19.94 -39.89
CA ASP A 501 -37.28 21.09 -40.82
C ASP A 501 -36.33 22.25 -40.55
N ARG A 502 -35.52 22.28 -39.48
CA ARG A 502 -34.51 23.32 -39.33
C ARG A 502 -33.22 22.80 -38.70
N LYS A 503 -32.18 22.53 -39.53
CA LYS A 503 -30.81 22.35 -39.00
C LYS A 503 -30.44 23.57 -38.15
N GLY A 504 -30.23 23.38 -36.87
CA GLY A 504 -29.78 24.43 -35.94
C GLY A 504 -28.44 25.05 -36.37
N ARG A 505 -28.09 26.22 -35.83
CA ARG A 505 -26.83 26.90 -36.17
C ARG A 505 -25.60 26.01 -35.97
N LEU A 506 -25.57 25.21 -34.85
CA LEU A 506 -24.52 24.27 -34.56
C LEU A 506 -24.39 23.14 -35.58
N ALA A 507 -25.54 22.55 -36.02
CA ALA A 507 -25.53 21.47 -37.00
C ALA A 507 -25.04 21.98 -38.37
N ARG A 508 -25.37 23.22 -38.77
CA ARG A 508 -24.88 23.84 -40.02
C ARG A 508 -23.38 24.13 -39.95
N ALA A 509 -22.89 24.62 -38.82
CA ALA A 509 -21.46 24.86 -38.61
C ALA A 509 -20.67 23.55 -38.65
N PHE A 510 -21.19 22.48 -38.01
CA PHE A 510 -20.57 21.16 -38.05
C PHE A 510 -20.56 20.57 -39.47
N SER A 511 -21.69 20.61 -40.19
CA SER A 511 -21.75 20.15 -41.59
C SER A 511 -20.74 20.87 -42.48
N TRP A 512 -20.58 22.18 -42.31
CA TRP A 512 -19.58 22.96 -43.01
C TRP A 512 -18.15 22.51 -42.66
N LEU A 513 -17.85 22.32 -41.36
CA LEU A 513 -16.54 21.88 -40.87
C LEU A 513 -16.21 20.45 -41.36
N LEU A 514 -17.19 19.55 -41.33
CA LEU A 514 -17.08 18.18 -41.83
C LEU A 514 -16.76 18.15 -43.31
N ASN A 515 -17.51 18.89 -44.10
CA ASN A 515 -17.25 19.02 -45.55
C ASN A 515 -15.87 19.61 -45.83
N LEU A 516 -15.44 20.61 -45.06
CA LEU A 516 -14.10 21.19 -45.16
C LEU A 516 -13.03 20.14 -44.86
N SER A 517 -13.16 19.37 -43.78
CA SER A 517 -12.22 18.32 -43.39
C SER A 517 -12.12 17.20 -44.43
N MET A 518 -13.22 16.78 -45.00
CA MET A 518 -13.27 15.75 -46.05
C MET A 518 -12.74 16.25 -47.40
N ARG A 519 -13.01 17.52 -47.74
CA ARG A 519 -12.52 18.15 -48.98
C ARG A 519 -10.99 18.31 -48.95
N TRP A 520 -10.44 18.73 -47.77
CA TRP A 520 -9.01 18.91 -47.52
C TRP A 520 -8.44 17.73 -46.75
N ARG A 521 -8.88 16.48 -47.10
CA ARG A 521 -8.58 15.23 -46.37
C ARG A 521 -7.12 15.05 -46.03
N TRP A 522 -6.19 15.33 -46.98
CA TRP A 522 -4.77 15.17 -46.73
C TRP A 522 -4.22 16.20 -45.75
N MET A 523 -4.77 17.41 -45.75
CA MET A 523 -4.40 18.42 -44.77
C MET A 523 -4.96 18.10 -43.38
N THR A 524 -6.16 17.57 -43.28
CA THR A 524 -6.74 17.10 -42.01
C THR A 524 -5.95 15.94 -41.45
N ILE A 525 -5.57 14.95 -42.29
CA ILE A 525 -4.73 13.82 -41.88
C ILE A 525 -3.36 14.32 -41.44
N GLY A 526 -2.74 15.18 -42.25
CA GLY A 526 -1.41 15.74 -41.92
C GLY A 526 -1.41 16.55 -40.64
N ALA A 527 -2.40 17.40 -40.42
CA ALA A 527 -2.55 18.17 -39.17
C ALA A 527 -2.75 17.27 -37.96
N THR A 528 -3.54 16.19 -38.07
CA THR A 528 -3.72 15.21 -36.96
C THR A 528 -2.43 14.45 -36.67
N VAL A 529 -1.70 14.01 -37.71
CA VAL A 529 -0.41 13.32 -37.55
C VAL A 529 0.64 14.25 -36.89
N VAL A 530 0.70 15.50 -37.31
CA VAL A 530 1.58 16.52 -36.69
C VAL A 530 1.19 16.77 -35.23
N ALA A 531 -0.10 16.97 -34.97
CA ALA A 531 -0.58 17.14 -33.59
C ALA A 531 -0.27 15.91 -32.70
N PHE A 532 -0.41 14.71 -33.26
CA PHE A 532 -0.03 13.48 -32.58
C PHE A 532 1.49 13.41 -32.31
N ALA A 533 2.31 13.73 -33.30
CA ALA A 533 3.78 13.77 -33.09
C ALA A 533 4.18 14.81 -32.04
N LEU A 534 3.53 16.00 -32.07
CA LEU A 534 3.73 17.03 -31.04
C LEU A 534 3.26 16.56 -29.66
N SER A 535 2.19 15.76 -29.57
CA SER A 535 1.74 15.21 -28.29
C SER A 535 2.73 14.18 -27.73
N ILE A 536 3.36 13.36 -28.58
CA ILE A 536 4.44 12.46 -28.14
C ILE A 536 5.62 13.29 -27.58
N GLY A 537 6.02 14.35 -28.27
CA GLY A 537 7.04 15.26 -27.76
C GLY A 537 6.61 15.98 -26.46
N GLY A 538 5.34 16.41 -26.42
CA GLY A 538 4.75 17.05 -25.22
C GLY A 538 4.63 16.12 -24.02
N MET A 539 4.56 14.82 -24.23
CA MET A 539 4.57 13.84 -23.13
C MET A 539 5.87 13.92 -22.30
N GLY A 540 6.98 14.30 -22.92
CA GLY A 540 8.24 14.55 -22.22
C GLY A 540 8.21 15.75 -21.27
N LEU A 541 7.25 16.65 -21.40
CA LEU A 541 7.01 17.79 -20.51
C LEU A 541 6.04 17.46 -19.37
N VAL A 542 5.28 16.35 -19.48
CA VAL A 542 4.36 15.89 -18.44
C VAL A 542 5.17 15.22 -17.35
N GLN A 543 4.98 15.67 -16.12
CA GLN A 543 5.65 15.08 -14.95
C GLN A 543 5.21 13.60 -14.80
N GLN A 544 6.18 12.74 -14.47
CA GLN A 544 5.93 11.31 -14.24
C GLN A 544 5.84 11.05 -12.74
N GLN A 545 4.80 10.33 -12.31
CA GLN A 545 4.57 9.96 -10.91
C GLN A 545 4.30 8.45 -10.80
N PHE A 546 4.61 7.84 -9.66
CA PHE A 546 4.19 6.46 -9.40
C PHE A 546 2.73 6.44 -8.89
N PHE A 547 2.54 6.70 -7.60
CA PHE A 547 1.25 6.94 -6.97
C PHE A 547 1.26 8.33 -6.32
N PRO A 548 0.11 9.01 -6.16
CA PRO A 548 0.05 10.23 -5.37
C PRO A 548 0.24 9.94 -3.89
N SER A 549 0.69 10.93 -3.12
CA SER A 549 0.66 10.86 -1.67
C SER A 549 -0.77 10.86 -1.14
N SER A 550 -0.95 10.33 0.07
CA SER A 550 -2.26 10.22 0.70
C SER A 550 -2.91 11.59 0.95
N ASP A 551 -4.23 11.59 0.89
CA ASP A 551 -5.13 12.68 1.29
C ASP A 551 -5.51 12.61 2.79
N ARG A 552 -4.74 11.88 3.60
CA ARG A 552 -4.93 11.78 5.05
C ARG A 552 -4.15 12.88 5.80
N PRO A 553 -4.62 13.29 6.98
CA PRO A 553 -4.01 14.37 7.76
C PRO A 553 -2.71 13.98 8.48
N GLU A 554 -2.33 12.70 8.47
CA GLU A 554 -1.17 12.21 9.20
C GLU A 554 0.14 12.62 8.54
N LEU A 555 1.09 13.04 9.38
CA LEU A 555 2.51 13.20 9.07
C LEU A 555 3.32 12.15 9.83
N ILE A 556 4.31 11.59 9.20
CA ILE A 556 5.21 10.62 9.80
C ILE A 556 6.60 11.24 9.89
N VAL A 557 7.22 11.21 11.06
CA VAL A 557 8.61 11.60 11.26
C VAL A 557 9.41 10.35 11.59
N ASP A 558 10.31 9.96 10.70
CA ASP A 558 11.29 8.91 10.95
C ASP A 558 12.54 9.53 11.58
N TRP A 559 13.01 8.96 12.69
CA TRP A 559 14.20 9.36 13.42
C TRP A 559 15.26 8.27 13.30
N ASN A 560 16.32 8.55 12.57
CA ASN A 560 17.49 7.68 12.50
C ASN A 560 18.69 8.39 13.12
N LEU A 561 19.03 7.97 14.33
CA LEU A 561 20.23 8.43 15.01
C LEU A 561 21.45 7.59 14.56
N PRO A 562 22.67 8.04 14.80
CA PRO A 562 23.84 7.19 14.62
C PRO A 562 23.68 5.85 15.36
N HIS A 563 24.08 4.75 14.76
CA HIS A 563 23.78 3.37 15.23
C HIS A 563 24.22 3.08 16.68
N ASN A 564 25.25 3.76 17.17
CA ASN A 564 25.71 3.64 18.55
C ASN A 564 24.99 4.57 19.55
N SER A 565 23.89 5.19 19.12
CA SER A 565 23.04 5.97 20.03
C SER A 565 22.24 5.06 20.93
N SER A 566 22.13 5.42 22.21
CA SER A 566 21.28 4.69 23.15
C SER A 566 19.81 5.03 22.96
N ILE A 567 18.92 4.14 23.35
CA ILE A 567 17.48 4.42 23.36
C ILE A 567 17.13 5.66 24.20
N SER A 568 17.90 5.92 25.27
CA SER A 568 17.74 7.12 26.08
C SER A 568 18.04 8.41 25.31
N GLU A 569 19.02 8.39 24.40
CA GLU A 569 19.34 9.54 23.54
C GLU A 569 18.26 9.72 22.47
N THR A 570 17.81 8.63 21.85
CA THR A 570 16.68 8.67 20.91
C THR A 570 15.44 9.27 21.59
N ASN A 571 15.12 8.76 22.79
CA ASN A 571 14.00 9.28 23.59
C ASN A 571 14.15 10.75 23.95
N ARG A 572 15.37 11.20 24.32
CA ARG A 572 15.64 12.60 24.68
C ARG A 572 15.44 13.55 23.51
N GLN A 573 15.94 13.21 22.33
CA GLN A 573 15.77 14.04 21.13
C GLN A 573 14.31 14.13 20.70
N MET A 574 13.60 13.02 20.68
CA MET A 574 12.18 12.99 20.34
C MET A 574 11.35 13.77 21.35
N ALA A 575 11.61 13.62 22.66
CA ALA A 575 10.90 14.37 23.70
C ALA A 575 11.13 15.87 23.59
N LYS A 576 12.36 16.32 23.25
CA LYS A 576 12.66 17.73 22.99
C LYS A 576 11.83 18.28 21.82
N PHE A 577 11.77 17.53 20.71
CA PHE A 577 10.96 17.91 19.55
C PHE A 577 9.46 18.02 19.91
N GLU A 578 8.93 17.05 20.65
CA GLU A 578 7.55 17.06 21.11
C GLU A 578 7.23 18.33 21.93
N GLN A 579 8.08 18.65 22.89
CA GLN A 579 7.90 19.81 23.78
C GLN A 579 8.03 21.15 23.05
N GLU A 580 9.01 21.28 22.16
CA GLU A 580 9.34 22.57 21.52
C GLU A 580 8.45 22.85 20.29
N MET A 581 8.05 21.81 19.54
CA MET A 581 7.35 21.99 18.27
C MET A 581 5.90 21.47 18.26
N LEU A 582 5.62 20.32 18.88
CA LEU A 582 4.30 19.72 18.77
C LEU A 582 3.32 20.25 19.82
N ALA A 583 3.75 20.35 21.08
CA ALA A 583 2.89 20.73 22.21
C ALA A 583 2.25 22.13 22.07
N ASN A 584 2.91 23.04 21.37
CA ASN A 584 2.47 24.43 21.19
C ASN A 584 1.86 24.71 19.81
N ASN A 585 1.82 23.74 18.91
CA ASN A 585 1.31 23.93 17.56
C ASN A 585 -0.21 23.71 17.51
N LYS A 586 -0.96 24.79 17.24
CA LYS A 586 -2.43 24.78 17.20
C LYS A 586 -3.02 24.03 16.00
N ASP A 587 -2.22 23.80 14.97
CA ASP A 587 -2.63 23.10 13.74
C ASP A 587 -2.50 21.57 13.88
N ILE A 588 -1.93 21.08 15.00
CA ILE A 588 -1.81 19.66 15.35
C ILE A 588 -2.98 19.29 16.27
N GLU A 589 -3.57 18.14 16.02
CA GLU A 589 -4.63 17.55 16.84
C GLU A 589 -4.04 16.70 17.96
N HIS A 590 -3.24 15.71 17.60
CA HIS A 590 -2.51 14.85 18.53
C HIS A 590 -1.29 14.23 17.86
N TRP A 591 -0.43 13.60 18.66
CA TRP A 591 0.71 12.84 18.15
C TRP A 591 1.03 11.64 19.02
N THR A 592 1.68 10.66 18.42
CA THR A 592 2.22 9.48 19.11
C THR A 592 3.68 9.27 18.74
N SER A 593 4.45 8.85 19.71
CA SER A 593 5.88 8.59 19.53
C SER A 593 6.24 7.18 19.95
N TYR A 594 6.90 6.50 19.03
CA TYR A 594 7.43 5.15 19.17
C TYR A 594 8.96 5.24 19.21
N VAL A 595 9.58 4.88 20.32
CA VAL A 595 11.02 4.96 20.52
C VAL A 595 11.59 3.55 20.57
N GLY A 596 12.67 3.29 19.85
CA GLY A 596 13.27 1.95 19.74
C GLY A 596 12.53 1.01 18.76
N GLN A 597 11.45 1.49 18.13
CA GLN A 597 10.66 0.75 17.13
C GLN A 597 9.85 1.70 16.27
N GLY A 598 9.35 1.22 15.15
CA GLY A 598 8.33 1.92 14.37
C GLY A 598 6.90 1.73 14.90
N ALA A 599 5.97 2.53 14.40
CA ALA A 599 4.55 2.32 14.63
C ALA A 599 4.10 0.97 14.04
N PRO A 600 3.11 0.30 14.65
CA PRO A 600 2.49 -0.86 14.03
C PRO A 600 1.80 -0.44 12.72
N ARG A 601 1.61 -1.38 11.81
CA ARG A 601 0.90 -1.13 10.55
C ARG A 601 -0.56 -0.77 10.82
N PHE A 602 -0.91 0.50 10.83
CA PHE A 602 -2.28 0.96 11.05
C PHE A 602 -3.07 1.15 9.76
N ILE A 603 -2.38 1.20 8.63
CA ILE A 603 -2.94 1.18 7.27
C ILE A 603 -2.10 0.23 6.40
N LEU A 604 -2.69 -0.41 5.40
CA LEU A 604 -2.03 -1.42 4.59
C LEU A 604 -0.79 -0.89 3.83
N SER A 605 -0.85 0.35 3.36
CA SER A 605 0.27 1.04 2.67
C SER A 605 1.37 1.55 3.60
N PHE A 606 1.31 1.29 4.92
CA PHE A 606 2.30 1.77 5.87
C PHE A 606 3.62 1.00 5.77
N ASP A 607 4.74 1.74 5.69
CA ASP A 607 6.10 1.19 5.69
C ASP A 607 6.56 0.88 7.12
N VAL A 608 6.43 -0.40 7.52
CA VAL A 608 6.80 -0.86 8.86
C VAL A 608 8.31 -0.96 8.99
N GLN A 609 8.85 -0.34 10.03
CA GLN A 609 10.27 -0.37 10.36
C GLN A 609 10.59 -1.48 11.37
N THR A 610 11.77 -2.09 11.23
CA THR A 610 12.27 -3.09 12.19
C THR A 610 12.69 -2.42 13.50
N PRO A 611 12.56 -3.10 14.65
CA PRO A 611 13.00 -2.56 15.92
C PRO A 611 14.51 -2.29 15.95
N ASP A 612 14.89 -1.06 16.33
CA ASP A 612 16.27 -0.60 16.53
C ASP A 612 16.28 0.51 17.59
N VAL A 613 17.17 0.41 18.58
CA VAL A 613 17.26 1.38 19.68
C VAL A 613 17.66 2.78 19.24
N SER A 614 18.36 2.90 18.10
CA SER A 614 18.72 4.20 17.48
C SER A 614 17.63 4.75 16.56
N PHE A 615 16.52 4.00 16.40
CA PHE A 615 15.37 4.41 15.60
C PHE A 615 14.21 4.88 16.47
N GLY A 616 13.46 5.85 15.97
CA GLY A 616 12.17 6.25 16.52
C GLY A 616 11.25 6.73 15.41
N GLN A 617 9.96 6.76 15.71
CA GLN A 617 8.95 7.24 14.77
C GLN A 617 7.88 8.05 15.50
N THR A 618 7.54 9.22 14.95
CA THR A 618 6.44 10.05 15.47
C THR A 618 5.36 10.14 14.40
N ILE A 619 4.14 9.77 14.76
CA ILE A 619 2.94 9.96 13.94
C ILE A 619 2.22 11.19 14.47
N ILE A 620 2.00 12.18 13.61
CA ILE A 620 1.40 13.46 13.94
C ILE A 620 0.12 13.60 13.13
N VAL A 621 -0.99 13.83 13.78
CA VAL A 621 -2.28 14.08 13.13
C VAL A 621 -2.54 15.59 13.14
N THR A 622 -2.69 16.16 11.94
CA THR A 622 -3.04 17.58 11.78
C THR A 622 -4.54 17.77 11.74
N LYS A 623 -5.02 18.97 12.08
CA LYS A 623 -6.47 19.29 12.12
C LYS A 623 -7.16 19.28 10.76
N GLY A 624 -6.41 19.14 9.68
CA GLY A 624 -6.94 19.06 8.33
C GLY A 624 -5.84 19.10 7.27
N LEU A 625 -6.23 18.82 6.03
CA LEU A 625 -5.32 18.80 4.89
C LEU A 625 -4.79 20.18 4.51
N ASP A 626 -5.57 21.23 4.77
CA ASP A 626 -5.24 22.62 4.46
C ASP A 626 -4.03 23.13 5.26
N VAL A 627 -3.82 22.62 6.47
CA VAL A 627 -2.69 22.99 7.35
C VAL A 627 -1.53 21.99 7.26
N ARG A 628 -1.77 20.77 6.77
CA ARG A 628 -0.82 19.66 6.78
C ARG A 628 0.52 19.99 6.11
N ASP A 629 0.50 20.53 4.91
CA ASP A 629 1.72 20.80 4.13
C ASP A 629 2.53 21.96 4.73
N LYS A 630 1.86 22.94 5.34
CA LYS A 630 2.50 24.00 6.12
C LYS A 630 3.21 23.41 7.34
N VAL A 631 2.49 22.62 8.15
CA VAL A 631 3.05 21.97 9.34
C VAL A 631 4.24 21.09 8.95
N LYS A 632 4.12 20.28 7.88
CA LYS A 632 5.21 19.47 7.36
C LYS A 632 6.48 20.27 7.10
N SER A 633 6.36 21.41 6.43
CA SER A 633 7.51 22.28 6.13
C SER A 633 8.13 22.87 7.39
N GLU A 634 7.31 23.37 8.30
CA GLU A 634 7.78 23.94 9.58
C GLU A 634 8.52 22.90 10.43
N LEU A 635 7.99 21.69 10.51
CA LEU A 635 8.63 20.59 11.25
C LEU A 635 9.94 20.16 10.60
N GLN A 636 9.99 20.02 9.26
CA GLN A 636 11.22 19.65 8.56
C GLN A 636 12.32 20.70 8.72
N ASP A 637 11.97 21.98 8.65
CA ASP A 637 12.90 23.08 8.85
C ASP A 637 13.48 23.09 10.28
N TYR A 638 12.63 22.86 11.27
CA TYR A 638 13.05 22.75 12.67
C TYR A 638 13.99 21.57 12.90
N LEU A 639 13.62 20.39 12.41
CA LEU A 639 14.42 19.16 12.54
C LEU A 639 15.81 19.34 11.94
N THR A 640 15.88 19.87 10.73
CA THR A 640 17.16 20.10 10.02
C THR A 640 18.07 21.08 10.77
N LYS A 641 17.50 22.12 11.41
CA LYS A 641 18.26 23.12 12.16
C LYS A 641 18.69 22.63 13.55
N THR A 642 17.81 21.91 14.23
CA THR A 642 17.99 21.58 15.65
C THR A 642 18.75 20.26 15.85
N PHE A 643 18.62 19.31 14.92
CA PHE A 643 19.21 17.96 15.00
C PHE A 643 20.09 17.64 13.77
N PRO A 644 21.16 18.41 13.49
CA PRO A 644 21.96 18.24 12.26
C PRO A 644 22.70 16.89 12.19
N GLY A 645 22.86 16.19 13.31
CA GLY A 645 23.49 14.86 13.39
C GLY A 645 22.54 13.68 13.32
N THR A 646 21.24 13.95 13.15
CA THR A 646 20.17 12.94 13.10
C THR A 646 19.47 13.03 11.75
N ASP A 647 19.26 11.88 11.09
CA ASP A 647 18.40 11.84 9.90
C ASP A 647 16.93 11.80 10.35
N ALA A 648 16.37 12.99 10.56
CA ALA A 648 14.95 13.15 10.88
C ALA A 648 14.22 13.67 9.65
N PHE A 649 13.29 12.87 9.13
CA PHE A 649 12.57 13.14 7.89
C PHE A 649 11.07 13.10 8.05
N VAL A 650 10.39 14.19 7.65
CA VAL A 650 8.92 14.29 7.69
C VAL A 650 8.34 13.84 6.34
N LYS A 651 7.60 12.75 6.35
CA LYS A 651 6.95 12.16 5.16
C LYS A 651 5.43 12.13 5.31
N LEU A 652 4.73 12.07 4.18
CA LEU A 652 3.31 11.78 4.09
C LEU A 652 3.11 10.25 4.05
N LEU A 653 1.90 9.81 4.33
CA LEU A 653 1.48 8.45 4.01
C LEU A 653 1.47 8.24 2.49
N ASP A 654 1.84 7.05 2.05
CA ASP A 654 1.73 6.66 0.64
C ASP A 654 0.34 6.06 0.36
N ILE A 655 -0.14 6.18 -0.87
CA ILE A 655 -1.25 5.38 -1.40
C ILE A 655 -0.65 4.24 -2.23
N GLY A 656 -1.11 3.00 -1.99
CA GLY A 656 -0.56 1.82 -2.65
C GLY A 656 0.75 1.33 -2.00
N PRO A 657 1.64 0.63 -2.73
CA PRO A 657 2.87 0.09 -2.17
C PRO A 657 3.79 1.18 -1.63
N PRO A 658 4.27 1.07 -0.36
CA PRO A 658 5.09 2.11 0.26
C PRO A 658 6.49 2.18 -0.37
N VAL A 659 7.03 3.39 -0.51
CA VAL A 659 8.34 3.64 -1.15
C VAL A 659 9.37 4.23 -0.19
N GLY A 660 8.95 4.94 0.85
CA GLY A 660 9.83 5.70 1.74
C GLY A 660 10.44 6.93 1.07
N LYS A 661 11.76 7.18 1.22
CA LYS A 661 12.44 8.26 0.46
C LYS A 661 12.41 7.92 -1.03
N PRO A 662 11.86 8.78 -1.90
CA PRO A 662 11.46 8.37 -3.25
C PRO A 662 12.60 8.20 -4.25
N VAL A 663 13.72 8.92 -4.09
CA VAL A 663 14.90 8.77 -4.94
C VAL A 663 15.88 7.82 -4.28
N GLN A 664 16.09 6.67 -4.91
CA GLN A 664 16.96 5.63 -4.39
C GLN A 664 17.88 5.08 -5.48
N TYR A 665 19.12 4.80 -5.09
CA TYR A 665 20.10 4.10 -5.93
C TYR A 665 20.75 2.99 -5.12
N ARG A 666 20.76 1.78 -5.65
CA ARG A 666 21.41 0.61 -5.04
C ARG A 666 22.74 0.35 -5.67
N ILE A 667 23.77 0.35 -4.87
CA ILE A 667 25.13 0.04 -5.26
C ILE A 667 25.47 -1.35 -4.69
N SER A 668 25.76 -2.30 -5.57
CA SER A 668 26.00 -3.70 -5.21
C SER A 668 27.38 -4.16 -5.67
N GLY A 669 27.99 -5.04 -4.87
CA GLY A 669 29.29 -5.63 -5.21
C GLY A 669 29.77 -6.62 -4.15
N PRO A 670 30.84 -7.39 -4.45
CA PRO A 670 31.28 -8.49 -3.57
C PRO A 670 32.01 -8.02 -2.30
N ASP A 671 32.68 -6.86 -2.32
CA ASP A 671 33.48 -6.35 -1.22
C ASP A 671 32.77 -5.19 -0.50
N ILE A 672 32.56 -5.34 0.80
CA ILE A 672 31.80 -4.41 1.65
C ILE A 672 32.42 -3.01 1.66
N GLN A 673 33.76 -2.93 1.84
CA GLN A 673 34.44 -1.63 1.92
C GLN A 673 34.39 -0.90 0.57
N LYS A 674 34.65 -1.63 -0.51
CA LYS A 674 34.64 -1.05 -1.85
C LYS A 674 33.23 -0.62 -2.31
N VAL A 675 32.17 -1.35 -1.90
CA VAL A 675 30.79 -0.93 -2.11
C VAL A 675 30.51 0.40 -1.40
N ARG A 676 30.97 0.58 -0.17
CA ARG A 676 30.86 1.82 0.58
C ARG A 676 31.63 2.96 -0.09
N ASP A 677 32.88 2.74 -0.51
CA ASP A 677 33.67 3.75 -1.18
C ASP A 677 33.02 4.23 -2.48
N ILE A 678 32.50 3.31 -3.27
CA ILE A 678 31.77 3.60 -4.51
C ILE A 678 30.48 4.38 -4.17
N ALA A 679 29.76 3.98 -3.13
CA ALA A 679 28.54 4.65 -2.71
C ALA A 679 28.79 6.09 -2.27
N GLN A 680 29.87 6.37 -1.52
CA GLN A 680 30.27 7.72 -1.11
C GLN A 680 30.65 8.60 -2.32
N GLN A 681 31.42 8.06 -3.27
CA GLN A 681 31.76 8.77 -4.50
C GLN A 681 30.50 9.12 -5.30
N PHE A 682 29.58 8.17 -5.40
CA PHE A 682 28.31 8.36 -6.10
C PHE A 682 27.40 9.36 -5.40
N ALA A 683 27.34 9.34 -4.07
CA ALA A 683 26.59 10.32 -3.27
C ALA A 683 27.11 11.75 -3.51
N GLY A 684 28.41 11.94 -3.69
CA GLY A 684 29.00 13.23 -4.07
C GLY A 684 28.52 13.77 -5.42
N ILE A 685 28.15 12.88 -6.35
CA ILE A 685 27.58 13.25 -7.66
C ILE A 685 26.08 13.58 -7.53
N VAL A 686 25.34 12.75 -6.83
CA VAL A 686 23.88 12.91 -6.64
C VAL A 686 23.58 14.12 -5.79
N GLY A 687 24.40 14.37 -4.76
CA GLY A 687 24.25 15.49 -3.81
C GLY A 687 24.44 16.88 -4.40
N GLN A 688 24.98 16.98 -5.62
CA GLN A 688 25.04 18.25 -6.32
C GLN A 688 23.70 18.72 -6.89
N HIS A 689 22.68 17.87 -6.84
CA HIS A 689 21.36 18.23 -7.35
C HIS A 689 20.60 19.10 -6.36
N PRO A 690 20.17 20.34 -6.75
CA PRO A 690 19.65 21.33 -5.80
C PRO A 690 18.29 20.95 -5.19
N LEU A 691 17.55 20.03 -5.81
CA LEU A 691 16.23 19.58 -5.35
C LEU A 691 16.29 18.31 -4.50
N LEU A 692 17.47 17.81 -4.17
CA LEU A 692 17.63 16.66 -3.27
C LEU A 692 18.09 17.12 -1.89
N SER A 693 17.50 16.51 -0.87
CA SER A 693 17.84 16.74 0.53
C SER A 693 17.81 15.43 1.32
N ASN A 694 18.24 15.48 2.57
CA ASN A 694 18.25 14.35 3.50
C ASN A 694 18.78 13.06 2.85
N MET A 695 19.95 13.17 2.20
CA MET A 695 20.61 12.01 1.63
C MET A 695 21.20 11.13 2.71
N THR A 696 20.85 9.86 2.68
CA THR A 696 21.31 8.88 3.67
C THR A 696 21.59 7.53 3.01
N PHE A 697 22.43 6.75 3.66
CA PHE A 697 22.64 5.35 3.31
C PHE A 697 21.81 4.47 4.24
N ASP A 698 21.41 3.29 3.77
CA ASP A 698 20.83 2.24 4.64
C ASP A 698 21.92 1.52 5.46
N TRP A 699 23.20 1.64 5.08
CA TRP A 699 24.29 1.21 5.93
C TRP A 699 24.71 2.37 6.83
N ASN A 700 24.60 2.14 8.14
CA ASN A 700 25.07 3.10 9.13
C ASN A 700 26.58 3.35 9.02
N GLU A 701 27.04 4.51 9.49
CA GLU A 701 28.47 4.83 9.55
C GLU A 701 29.21 3.83 10.44
N PRO A 702 30.50 3.51 10.17
CA PRO A 702 31.29 2.66 11.04
C PRO A 702 31.26 3.15 12.48
N SER A 703 30.89 2.28 13.38
CA SER A 703 30.75 2.60 14.80
C SER A 703 31.97 2.14 15.60
N ARG A 704 32.27 2.86 16.69
CA ARG A 704 33.33 2.48 17.60
C ARG A 704 32.97 1.25 18.40
N VAL A 705 33.84 0.26 18.37
CA VAL A 705 33.78 -0.92 19.23
C VAL A 705 35.04 -1.03 20.08
N VAL A 706 34.89 -1.57 21.24
CA VAL A 706 36.05 -1.93 22.10
C VAL A 706 36.33 -3.42 21.92
N LYS A 707 37.43 -3.72 21.28
CA LYS A 707 37.88 -5.10 21.10
C LYS A 707 38.73 -5.55 22.25
N VAL A 708 38.36 -6.66 22.83
CA VAL A 708 39.09 -7.29 23.95
C VAL A 708 39.91 -8.46 23.40
N ASP A 709 41.18 -8.17 23.10
CA ASP A 709 42.09 -9.17 22.56
C ASP A 709 42.70 -10.04 23.69
N VAL A 710 42.25 -11.29 23.75
CA VAL A 710 42.67 -12.22 24.79
C VAL A 710 44.12 -12.71 24.53
N LEU A 711 44.98 -12.55 25.51
CA LEU A 711 46.33 -13.08 25.51
C LEU A 711 46.29 -14.56 25.85
N GLN A 712 46.02 -15.41 24.88
CA GLN A 712 45.65 -16.82 25.02
C GLN A 712 46.64 -17.64 25.89
N ASP A 713 47.95 -17.37 25.77
CA ASP A 713 48.96 -18.09 26.53
C ASP A 713 48.93 -17.71 28.02
N LYS A 714 48.77 -16.42 28.32
CA LYS A 714 48.64 -15.91 29.68
C LYS A 714 47.32 -16.36 30.32
N ALA A 715 46.24 -16.29 29.56
CA ALA A 715 44.90 -16.72 30.00
C ALA A 715 44.90 -18.21 30.39
N ARG A 716 45.46 -19.08 29.55
CA ARG A 716 45.61 -20.50 29.84
C ARG A 716 46.49 -20.79 31.08
N GLN A 717 47.61 -20.07 31.22
CA GLN A 717 48.48 -20.20 32.40
C GLN A 717 47.77 -19.82 33.70
N LEU A 718 46.86 -18.88 33.65
CA LEU A 718 46.09 -18.42 34.79
C LEU A 718 44.73 -19.14 34.94
N GLY A 719 44.46 -20.10 34.03
CA GLY A 719 43.25 -20.92 34.05
C GLY A 719 41.98 -20.17 33.74
N VAL A 720 42.07 -19.18 32.85
CA VAL A 720 40.95 -18.36 32.38
C VAL A 720 40.76 -18.61 30.87
N SER A 721 39.56 -18.92 30.45
CA SER A 721 39.21 -19.07 29.03
C SER A 721 38.63 -17.79 28.43
N SER A 722 38.61 -17.67 27.10
CA SER A 722 37.91 -16.59 26.41
C SER A 722 36.42 -16.58 26.73
N GLN A 723 35.81 -17.76 26.96
CA GLN A 723 34.42 -17.89 27.37
C GLN A 723 34.19 -17.30 28.77
N ASP A 724 35.06 -17.56 29.71
CA ASP A 724 34.96 -17.00 31.08
C ASP A 724 35.05 -15.48 31.05
N ILE A 725 35.95 -14.92 30.23
CA ILE A 725 36.08 -13.48 30.02
C ILE A 725 34.76 -12.90 29.44
N ALA A 726 34.24 -13.49 28.38
CA ALA A 726 33.02 -13.01 27.72
C ALA A 726 31.81 -13.11 28.66
N THR A 727 31.63 -14.25 29.34
CA THR A 727 30.53 -14.46 30.28
C THR A 727 30.59 -13.49 31.46
N THR A 728 31.80 -13.26 32.01
CA THR A 728 31.99 -12.31 33.11
C THR A 728 31.70 -10.87 32.68
N LEU A 729 32.20 -10.46 31.52
CA LEU A 729 31.91 -9.11 30.97
C LEU A 729 30.42 -8.93 30.75
N ASN A 730 29.76 -9.89 30.12
CA ASN A 730 28.31 -9.84 29.87
C ASN A 730 27.52 -9.76 31.19
N GLY A 731 27.86 -10.64 32.16
CA GLY A 731 27.20 -10.65 33.45
C GLY A 731 27.40 -9.38 34.28
N ILE A 732 28.48 -8.66 34.05
CA ILE A 732 28.76 -7.38 34.73
C ILE A 732 28.06 -6.22 34.06
N VAL A 733 28.13 -6.13 32.72
CA VAL A 733 27.66 -4.98 31.96
C VAL A 733 26.14 -5.05 31.75
N GLU A 734 25.63 -6.08 31.11
CA GLU A 734 24.21 -6.28 30.83
C GLU A 734 23.46 -6.95 31.96
N GLY A 735 24.16 -7.88 32.62
CA GLY A 735 23.61 -8.75 33.63
C GLY A 735 23.25 -10.13 33.07
N SER A 736 23.10 -11.07 33.96
CA SER A 736 22.63 -12.42 33.64
C SER A 736 21.39 -12.75 34.45
N SER A 737 20.39 -13.41 33.84
CA SER A 737 19.22 -13.90 34.57
C SER A 737 19.62 -14.99 35.55
N ALA A 738 19.50 -14.66 36.83
CA ALA A 738 19.80 -15.60 37.91
C ALA A 738 18.65 -16.57 38.16
N THR A 739 17.41 -16.08 38.16
CA THR A 739 16.18 -16.86 38.33
C THR A 739 14.98 -15.99 37.91
N GLN A 740 13.77 -16.52 38.10
CA GLN A 740 12.52 -15.79 37.81
C GLN A 740 11.58 -15.82 39.00
N ILE A 741 10.97 -14.71 39.33
CA ILE A 741 9.86 -14.64 40.30
C ILE A 741 8.54 -14.78 39.55
N ARG A 742 7.65 -15.61 40.09
CA ARG A 742 6.28 -15.78 39.57
C ARG A 742 5.35 -14.85 40.29
N ASP A 743 4.90 -13.81 39.61
CA ASP A 743 3.97 -12.81 40.11
C ASP A 743 2.72 -12.77 39.25
N ASN A 744 1.65 -13.45 39.67
CA ASN A 744 0.39 -13.61 38.94
C ASN A 744 0.64 -14.25 37.54
N ILE A 745 0.35 -13.56 36.49
CA ILE A 745 0.55 -14.01 35.09
C ILE A 745 1.96 -13.74 34.54
N TYR A 746 2.78 -13.02 35.30
CA TYR A 746 4.11 -12.59 34.87
C TYR A 746 5.24 -13.45 35.44
N LEU A 747 6.26 -13.61 34.60
CA LEU A 747 7.55 -14.14 35.05
C LEU A 747 8.54 -12.97 35.08
N ILE A 748 8.94 -12.56 36.26
CA ILE A 748 9.82 -11.42 36.48
C ILE A 748 11.25 -11.94 36.62
N ASP A 749 12.12 -11.54 35.69
CA ASP A 749 13.52 -11.93 35.71
C ASP A 749 14.25 -11.29 36.90
N VAL A 750 15.03 -12.10 37.60
CA VAL A 750 15.99 -11.67 38.61
C VAL A 750 17.35 -11.58 37.94
N ILE A 751 17.82 -10.37 37.68
CA ILE A 751 19.04 -10.10 36.90
C ILE A 751 20.15 -9.70 37.82
N GLY A 752 21.21 -10.51 37.80
CA GLY A 752 22.45 -10.20 38.52
C GLY A 752 23.37 -9.35 37.65
N ARG A 753 23.73 -8.14 38.10
CA ARG A 753 24.65 -7.24 37.40
C ARG A 753 25.54 -6.44 38.37
N ALA A 754 26.61 -5.84 37.84
CA ALA A 754 27.42 -4.96 38.66
C ALA A 754 26.72 -3.64 38.98
N GLN A 755 27.11 -2.99 40.07
CA GLN A 755 26.67 -1.65 40.42
C GLN A 755 26.99 -0.64 39.30
N THR A 756 26.15 0.36 39.12
CA THR A 756 26.30 1.38 38.05
C THR A 756 27.68 2.04 38.06
N SER A 757 28.27 2.28 39.22
CA SER A 757 29.62 2.86 39.36
C SER A 757 30.74 1.95 38.83
N GLU A 758 30.50 0.66 38.72
CA GLU A 758 31.50 -0.32 38.27
C GLU A 758 31.33 -0.76 36.81
N ARG A 759 30.14 -0.57 36.21
CA ARG A 759 29.84 -0.96 34.81
C ARG A 759 29.84 0.18 33.82
N GLY A 760 29.91 1.44 34.29
CA GLY A 760 29.74 2.64 33.46
C GLY A 760 31.03 3.16 32.81
N SER A 761 32.20 2.56 33.03
CA SER A 761 33.48 3.04 32.49
C SER A 761 34.34 1.88 31.97
N ILE A 762 34.94 2.08 30.80
CA ILE A 762 35.83 1.08 30.20
C ILE A 762 37.09 0.88 31.03
N GLU A 763 37.61 1.93 31.69
CA GLU A 763 38.76 1.84 32.59
C GLU A 763 38.43 0.95 33.80
N THR A 764 37.21 1.01 34.31
CA THR A 764 36.78 0.14 35.42
C THR A 764 36.68 -1.31 34.93
N LEU A 765 36.20 -1.56 33.72
CA LEU A 765 36.11 -2.90 33.13
C LEU A 765 37.51 -3.53 32.92
N GLN A 766 38.53 -2.76 32.57
CA GLN A 766 39.92 -3.24 32.42
C GLN A 766 40.47 -3.83 33.71
N ASN A 767 40.02 -3.34 34.85
CA ASN A 767 40.48 -3.74 36.18
C ASN A 767 39.58 -4.81 36.84
N LEU A 768 38.63 -5.36 36.09
CA LEU A 768 37.77 -6.43 36.59
C LEU A 768 38.57 -7.65 37.05
N GLN A 769 38.09 -8.26 38.10
CA GLN A 769 38.67 -9.50 38.64
C GLN A 769 37.91 -10.69 38.06
N LEU A 770 38.63 -11.55 37.34
CA LEU A 770 38.10 -12.78 36.77
C LEU A 770 38.36 -13.95 37.74
N PRO A 771 37.46 -14.94 37.81
CA PRO A 771 37.74 -16.17 38.58
C PRO A 771 38.79 -17.00 37.84
N GLY A 772 39.92 -17.27 38.50
CA GLY A 772 40.95 -18.18 37.98
C GLY A 772 40.78 -19.61 38.54
N SER A 773 41.38 -20.61 37.88
CA SER A 773 41.23 -22.04 38.17
C SER A 773 41.62 -22.44 39.60
N ASN A 774 42.42 -21.66 40.32
CA ASN A 774 42.90 -21.93 41.65
C ASN A 774 42.15 -21.15 42.76
N GLY A 775 40.94 -20.63 42.46
CA GLY A 775 40.19 -19.76 43.37
C GLY A 775 40.82 -18.38 43.63
N LYS A 776 41.84 -17.99 42.86
CA LYS A 776 42.47 -16.67 42.91
C LYS A 776 41.88 -15.78 41.83
N SER A 777 41.58 -14.55 42.19
CA SER A 777 41.13 -13.54 41.23
C SER A 777 42.26 -13.10 40.31
N VAL A 778 41.98 -12.99 38.99
CA VAL A 778 42.92 -12.55 37.96
C VAL A 778 42.39 -11.24 37.36
N PRO A 779 43.14 -10.13 37.37
CA PRO A 779 42.69 -8.91 36.73
C PRO A 779 42.63 -9.09 35.21
N LEU A 780 41.54 -8.61 34.58
CA LEU A 780 41.33 -8.76 33.16
C LEU A 780 42.47 -8.14 32.33
N SER A 781 43.05 -7.04 32.79
CA SER A 781 44.23 -6.40 32.18
C SER A 781 45.48 -7.29 32.13
N ALA A 782 45.58 -8.35 32.93
CA ALA A 782 46.66 -9.32 32.87
C ALA A 782 46.54 -10.32 31.72
N VAL A 783 45.30 -10.59 31.26
CA VAL A 783 44.94 -11.62 30.27
C VAL A 783 44.35 -11.08 28.98
N ALA A 784 44.08 -9.77 28.89
CA ALA A 784 43.50 -9.15 27.69
C ALA A 784 44.00 -7.71 27.48
N ASN A 785 44.08 -7.31 26.22
CA ASN A 785 44.32 -5.93 25.78
C ASN A 785 43.05 -5.34 25.24
N PHE A 786 42.80 -4.06 25.52
CA PHE A 786 41.67 -3.30 25.02
C PHE A 786 42.14 -2.35 23.93
N ARG A 787 41.48 -2.40 22.78
CA ARG A 787 41.72 -1.45 21.71
C ARG A 787 40.41 -0.97 21.09
N TYR A 788 40.39 0.25 20.62
CA TYR A 788 39.27 0.83 19.89
C TYR A 788 39.42 0.53 18.41
N GLU A 789 38.39 0.02 17.80
CA GLU A 789 38.28 -0.19 16.37
C GLU A 789 37.00 0.45 15.83
N LEU A 790 36.98 0.66 14.52
CA LEU A 790 35.76 1.01 13.79
C LEU A 790 35.26 -0.24 13.09
N GLU A 791 34.05 -0.61 13.33
CA GLU A 791 33.40 -1.79 12.74
C GLU A 791 32.15 -1.40 11.96
N GLN A 792 31.87 -2.10 10.86
CA GLN A 792 30.65 -1.89 10.11
C GLN A 792 29.45 -2.40 10.93
N PRO A 793 28.53 -1.51 11.39
CA PRO A 793 27.49 -1.93 12.31
C PRO A 793 26.34 -2.67 11.61
N THR A 794 26.05 -2.30 10.36
CA THR A 794 24.92 -2.84 9.59
C THR A 794 25.36 -3.20 8.19
N ILE A 795 25.04 -4.39 7.74
CA ILE A 795 25.31 -4.89 6.39
C ILE A 795 23.98 -5.28 5.76
N TRP A 796 23.57 -4.56 4.73
CA TRP A 796 22.46 -4.97 3.89
C TRP A 796 22.95 -5.79 2.71
N ARG A 797 22.19 -6.82 2.37
CA ARG A 797 22.41 -7.65 1.18
C ARG A 797 21.10 -7.75 0.39
N ARG A 798 21.23 -7.90 -0.91
CA ARG A 798 20.12 -8.22 -1.81
C ARG A 798 20.54 -9.41 -2.67
N THR A 799 19.75 -10.47 -2.63
CA THR A 799 20.08 -11.73 -3.35
C THR A 799 21.55 -12.12 -3.12
N ARG A 800 21.91 -12.25 -1.81
CA ARG A 800 23.26 -12.62 -1.31
C ARG A 800 24.39 -11.63 -1.62
N THR A 801 24.14 -10.56 -2.35
CA THR A 801 25.18 -9.58 -2.69
C THR A 801 25.12 -8.38 -1.76
N PRO A 802 26.24 -7.99 -1.11
CA PRO A 802 26.29 -6.74 -0.36
C PRO A 802 25.80 -5.57 -1.19
N THR A 803 24.81 -4.85 -0.67
CA THR A 803 24.13 -3.78 -1.39
C THR A 803 23.86 -2.62 -0.46
N ILE A 804 24.41 -1.45 -0.77
CA ILE A 804 24.13 -0.19 -0.07
C ILE A 804 23.14 0.63 -0.89
N THR A 805 22.13 1.17 -0.23
CA THR A 805 21.14 2.03 -0.88
C THR A 805 21.35 3.48 -0.47
N LEU A 806 21.65 4.33 -1.44
CA LEU A 806 21.58 5.78 -1.29
C LEU A 806 20.13 6.21 -1.42
N LYS A 807 19.60 6.86 -0.40
CA LYS A 807 18.22 7.35 -0.32
C LYS A 807 18.20 8.86 -0.21
N ALA A 808 17.34 9.53 -0.96
CA ALA A 808 17.21 10.99 -0.90
C ALA A 808 15.72 11.41 -0.95
N ALA A 809 15.43 12.48 -0.22
CA ALA A 809 14.15 13.18 -0.28
C ALA A 809 14.16 14.24 -1.37
N VAL A 810 12.99 14.58 -1.89
CA VAL A 810 12.81 15.63 -2.89
C VAL A 810 12.29 16.88 -2.22
N VAL A 811 12.89 18.03 -2.53
CA VAL A 811 12.45 19.35 -2.05
C VAL A 811 11.49 19.96 -3.07
N GLY A 812 10.36 20.46 -2.58
CA GLY A 812 9.35 21.13 -3.40
C GLY A 812 8.42 20.16 -4.15
N PRO A 813 7.68 20.65 -5.15
CA PRO A 813 6.63 19.89 -5.82
C PRO A 813 7.11 19.01 -6.99
N THR A 814 8.44 19.01 -7.28
CA THR A 814 8.99 18.26 -8.41
C THR A 814 8.86 16.75 -8.19
N GLN A 815 8.45 16.04 -9.21
CA GLN A 815 8.29 14.60 -9.12
C GLN A 815 9.65 13.87 -9.09
N PRO A 816 9.80 12.81 -8.28
CA PRO A 816 11.06 12.06 -8.15
C PRO A 816 11.59 11.51 -9.47
N ALA A 817 10.70 11.03 -10.35
CA ALA A 817 11.06 10.49 -11.64
C ALA A 817 11.73 11.53 -12.55
N THR A 818 11.33 12.80 -12.46
CA THR A 818 11.97 13.90 -13.21
C THR A 818 13.42 14.07 -12.78
N ILE A 819 13.68 14.10 -11.47
CA ILE A 819 15.03 14.25 -10.90
C ILE A 819 15.92 13.04 -11.31
N VAL A 820 15.37 11.82 -11.22
CA VAL A 820 16.10 10.62 -11.65
C VAL A 820 16.45 10.68 -13.14
N THR A 821 15.54 11.19 -13.97
CA THR A 821 15.79 11.38 -15.41
C THR A 821 16.89 12.43 -15.67
N GLU A 822 16.89 13.53 -14.93
CA GLU A 822 17.92 14.55 -15.02
C GLU A 822 19.30 14.04 -14.57
N LEU A 823 19.32 13.18 -13.56
CA LEU A 823 20.56 12.53 -13.08
C LEU A 823 21.04 11.39 -13.98
N GLN A 824 20.19 10.82 -14.83
CA GLN A 824 20.49 9.62 -15.62
C GLN A 824 21.80 9.71 -16.43
N PRO A 825 22.14 10.83 -17.11
CA PRO A 825 23.42 10.95 -17.85
C PRO A 825 24.63 10.83 -16.92
N LYS A 826 24.56 11.39 -15.70
CA LYS A 826 25.63 11.32 -14.71
C LYS A 826 25.75 9.90 -14.14
N VAL A 827 24.60 9.26 -13.87
CA VAL A 827 24.52 7.87 -13.40
C VAL A 827 25.12 6.92 -14.44
N ASP A 828 24.79 7.08 -15.72
CA ASP A 828 25.30 6.23 -16.80
C ASP A 828 26.81 6.43 -17.03
N ALA A 829 27.31 7.66 -16.90
CA ALA A 829 28.72 7.95 -16.94
C ALA A 829 29.48 7.27 -15.80
N PHE A 830 28.95 7.36 -14.59
CA PHE A 830 29.53 6.71 -13.41
C PHE A 830 29.44 5.18 -13.48
N ARG A 831 28.33 4.64 -13.97
CA ARG A 831 28.16 3.19 -14.20
C ARG A 831 29.25 2.60 -15.11
N LYS A 832 29.65 3.33 -16.15
CA LYS A 832 30.73 2.92 -17.06
C LYS A 832 32.11 2.91 -16.40
N SER A 833 32.31 3.66 -15.34
CA SER A 833 33.59 3.72 -14.60
C SER A 833 33.69 2.66 -13.49
N LEU A 834 32.63 1.88 -13.23
CA LEU A 834 32.64 0.88 -12.19
C LEU A 834 33.57 -0.29 -12.51
N PRO A 835 34.26 -0.84 -11.49
CA PRO A 835 35.01 -2.06 -11.63
C PRO A 835 34.10 -3.26 -11.97
N ALA A 836 34.67 -4.29 -12.56
CA ALA A 836 33.93 -5.54 -12.83
C ALA A 836 33.36 -6.14 -11.54
N GLY A 837 32.11 -6.60 -11.58
CA GLY A 837 31.39 -7.14 -10.44
C GLY A 837 30.66 -6.12 -9.56
N TYR A 838 30.75 -4.82 -9.87
CA TYR A 838 29.99 -3.77 -9.20
C TYR A 838 28.93 -3.19 -10.11
N SER A 839 27.79 -2.85 -9.54
CA SER A 839 26.64 -2.33 -10.31
C SER A 839 25.91 -1.24 -9.55
N ILE A 840 25.23 -0.38 -10.30
CA ILE A 840 24.28 0.61 -9.77
C ILE A 840 22.93 0.40 -10.43
N ALA A 841 21.90 0.27 -9.62
CA ALA A 841 20.50 0.14 -10.07
C ALA A 841 19.64 1.24 -9.47
N ASN A 842 18.65 1.72 -10.22
CA ASN A 842 17.63 2.60 -9.71
C ASN A 842 16.72 1.83 -8.74
N GLY A 843 16.30 2.49 -7.67
CA GLY A 843 15.36 1.99 -6.68
C GLY A 843 14.23 2.98 -6.43
N GLY A 844 13.52 2.80 -5.33
CA GLY A 844 12.48 3.71 -4.90
C GLY A 844 11.30 3.80 -5.87
N SER A 845 10.72 5.00 -6.01
CA SER A 845 9.52 5.21 -6.83
C SER A 845 9.68 4.82 -8.30
N VAL A 846 10.87 4.93 -8.86
CA VAL A 846 11.14 4.58 -10.27
C VAL A 846 11.12 3.06 -10.47
N GLU A 847 11.69 2.29 -9.55
CA GLU A 847 11.65 0.82 -9.59
C GLU A 847 10.21 0.31 -9.41
N GLU A 848 9.49 0.82 -8.41
CA GLU A 848 8.12 0.40 -8.15
C GLU A 848 7.17 0.79 -9.31
N SER A 849 7.40 1.94 -9.93
CA SER A 849 6.69 2.33 -11.15
C SER A 849 6.97 1.36 -12.30
N ALA A 850 8.23 0.96 -12.50
CA ALA A 850 8.59 -0.01 -13.53
C ALA A 850 7.98 -1.40 -13.27
N LYS A 851 7.97 -1.87 -12.01
CA LYS A 851 7.32 -3.13 -11.61
C LYS A 851 5.81 -3.11 -11.85
N ALA A 852 5.14 -1.97 -11.64
CA ALA A 852 3.71 -1.81 -11.86
C ALA A 852 3.35 -1.71 -13.35
N GLN A 853 4.17 -1.00 -14.14
CA GLN A 853 3.91 -0.74 -15.56
C GLN A 853 4.38 -1.87 -16.47
N GLY A 854 5.42 -2.61 -16.10
CA GLY A 854 5.95 -3.73 -16.88
C GLY A 854 4.88 -4.76 -17.27
N PRO A 855 4.10 -5.31 -16.32
CA PRO A 855 3.01 -6.25 -16.61
C PRO A 855 1.92 -5.65 -17.50
N ILE A 856 1.60 -4.36 -17.36
CA ILE A 856 0.64 -3.66 -18.25
C ILE A 856 1.15 -3.69 -19.68
N ALA A 857 2.41 -3.32 -19.92
CA ALA A 857 3.01 -3.33 -21.23
C ALA A 857 3.08 -4.75 -21.84
N ALA A 858 3.32 -5.77 -21.02
CA ALA A 858 3.34 -7.17 -21.45
C ALA A 858 1.95 -7.69 -21.87
N VAL A 859 0.87 -7.20 -21.25
CA VAL A 859 -0.51 -7.60 -21.55
C VAL A 859 -1.15 -6.75 -22.65
N ALA A 860 -0.62 -5.55 -22.94
CA ALA A 860 -1.15 -4.65 -23.96
C ALA A 860 -1.30 -5.30 -25.38
N PRO A 861 -0.38 -6.14 -25.88
CA PRO A 861 -0.57 -6.86 -27.14
C PRO A 861 -1.79 -7.78 -27.11
N LEU A 862 -2.04 -8.48 -26.01
CA LEU A 862 -3.21 -9.34 -25.82
C LEU A 862 -4.50 -8.52 -25.85
N MET A 863 -4.52 -7.35 -25.22
CA MET A 863 -5.63 -6.39 -25.28
C MET A 863 -5.94 -6.00 -26.72
N LEU A 864 -4.92 -5.57 -27.47
CA LEU A 864 -5.07 -5.17 -28.86
C LEU A 864 -5.54 -6.31 -29.75
N PHE A 865 -5.03 -7.53 -29.51
CA PHE A 865 -5.47 -8.73 -30.22
C PHE A 865 -6.94 -9.06 -29.93
N ALA A 866 -7.37 -9.00 -28.66
CA ALA A 866 -8.76 -9.21 -28.27
C ALA A 866 -9.69 -8.19 -28.92
N MET A 867 -9.32 -6.90 -28.86
CA MET A 867 -10.07 -5.82 -29.53
C MET A 867 -10.15 -6.05 -31.04
N ALA A 868 -9.03 -6.37 -31.69
CA ALA A 868 -8.99 -6.65 -33.12
C ALA A 868 -9.88 -7.84 -33.51
N THR A 869 -9.89 -8.90 -32.69
CA THR A 869 -10.73 -10.07 -32.93
C THR A 869 -12.21 -9.74 -32.81
N ILE A 870 -12.62 -9.02 -31.75
CA ILE A 870 -14.02 -8.59 -31.58
C ILE A 870 -14.46 -7.71 -32.75
N LEU A 871 -13.62 -6.75 -33.12
CA LEU A 871 -13.92 -5.84 -34.25
C LEU A 871 -13.92 -6.56 -35.59
N MET A 872 -13.07 -7.55 -35.78
CA MET A 872 -13.03 -8.32 -37.05
C MET A 872 -14.30 -9.15 -37.21
N ILE A 873 -14.86 -9.70 -36.12
CA ILE A 873 -16.15 -10.37 -36.14
C ILE A 873 -17.28 -9.41 -36.61
N GLN A 874 -17.20 -8.13 -36.17
CA GLN A 874 -18.18 -7.09 -36.52
C GLN A 874 -18.01 -6.57 -37.94
N LEU A 875 -16.77 -6.19 -38.29
CA LEU A 875 -16.47 -5.42 -39.52
C LEU A 875 -16.19 -6.28 -40.73
N GLN A 876 -15.73 -7.50 -40.54
CA GLN A 876 -15.35 -8.49 -41.56
C GLN A 876 -14.45 -7.89 -42.67
N SER A 877 -13.57 -6.94 -42.32
CA SER A 877 -12.72 -6.22 -43.26
C SER A 877 -11.48 -5.64 -42.58
N PHE A 878 -10.31 -6.01 -43.05
CA PHE A 878 -9.04 -5.48 -42.55
C PHE A 878 -8.88 -3.98 -42.75
N SER A 879 -9.38 -3.44 -43.89
CA SER A 879 -9.35 -2.00 -44.16
C SER A 879 -10.19 -1.20 -43.19
N ARG A 880 -11.38 -1.69 -42.85
CA ARG A 880 -12.25 -1.03 -41.88
C ARG A 880 -11.68 -1.15 -40.46
N LEU A 881 -11.12 -2.33 -40.13
CA LEU A 881 -10.42 -2.54 -38.88
C LEU A 881 -9.28 -1.52 -38.69
N PHE A 882 -8.44 -1.36 -39.71
CA PHE A 882 -7.35 -0.37 -39.68
C PHE A 882 -7.85 1.05 -39.43
N LEU A 883 -8.92 1.47 -40.13
CA LEU A 883 -9.51 2.81 -39.99
C LEU A 883 -10.00 3.09 -38.58
N VAL A 884 -10.64 2.10 -37.94
CA VAL A 884 -11.11 2.20 -36.57
C VAL A 884 -9.94 2.30 -35.59
N PHE A 885 -8.92 1.46 -35.74
CA PHE A 885 -7.73 1.50 -34.88
C PHE A 885 -6.90 2.78 -35.04
N ALA A 886 -6.86 3.39 -36.23
CA ALA A 886 -6.10 4.61 -36.49
C ALA A 886 -6.56 5.83 -35.67
N VAL A 887 -7.79 5.82 -35.16
CA VAL A 887 -8.33 6.91 -34.33
C VAL A 887 -7.85 6.79 -32.88
N ALA A 888 -7.69 5.59 -32.35
CA ALA A 888 -7.40 5.37 -30.94
C ALA A 888 -6.13 6.09 -30.41
N PRO A 889 -4.97 6.07 -31.10
CA PRO A 889 -3.77 6.77 -30.64
C PRO A 889 -3.95 8.29 -30.57
N THR A 890 -4.85 8.87 -31.38
CA THR A 890 -5.05 10.31 -31.44
C THR A 890 -5.63 10.91 -30.15
N ALA A 891 -6.20 10.07 -29.26
CA ALA A 891 -6.61 10.47 -27.90
C ALA A 891 -5.45 11.08 -27.10
N LEU A 892 -4.24 10.64 -27.34
CA LEU A 892 -3.05 11.14 -26.64
C LEU A 892 -2.89 12.66 -26.78
N ILE A 893 -3.35 13.25 -27.89
CA ILE A 893 -3.36 14.71 -28.09
C ILE A 893 -4.15 15.39 -26.95
N GLY A 894 -5.37 14.91 -26.69
CA GLY A 894 -6.22 15.47 -25.64
C GLY A 894 -5.69 15.17 -24.22
N VAL A 895 -5.13 13.98 -24.01
CA VAL A 895 -4.53 13.59 -22.75
C VAL A 895 -3.38 14.53 -22.38
N VAL A 896 -2.43 14.74 -23.28
CA VAL A 896 -1.27 15.61 -23.04
C VAL A 896 -1.68 17.04 -22.78
N ILE A 897 -2.60 17.58 -23.59
CA ILE A 897 -3.10 18.95 -23.41
C ILE A 897 -3.75 19.09 -22.03
N ALA A 898 -4.60 18.13 -21.62
CA ALA A 898 -5.30 18.20 -20.33
C ALA A 898 -4.34 18.07 -19.15
N LEU A 899 -3.38 17.16 -19.19
CA LEU A 899 -2.41 16.99 -18.13
C LEU A 899 -1.49 18.20 -17.98
N LEU A 900 -1.04 18.80 -19.07
CA LEU A 900 -0.24 20.03 -19.04
C LEU A 900 -1.05 21.22 -18.54
N ALA A 901 -2.31 21.36 -18.97
CA ALA A 901 -3.18 22.46 -18.55
C ALA A 901 -3.57 22.39 -17.06
N SER A 902 -3.77 21.16 -16.53
CA SER A 902 -4.10 20.92 -15.12
C SER A 902 -2.87 20.78 -14.22
N ASN A 903 -1.66 20.77 -14.81
CA ASN A 903 -0.40 20.44 -14.13
C ASN A 903 -0.47 19.08 -13.39
N ALA A 904 -1.30 18.16 -13.85
CA ALA A 904 -1.45 16.83 -13.27
C ALA A 904 -0.38 15.88 -13.83
N PRO A 905 0.25 15.05 -12.98
CA PRO A 905 1.29 14.14 -13.43
C PRO A 905 0.70 12.92 -14.15
N MET A 906 1.48 12.35 -15.08
CA MET A 906 1.21 11.04 -15.65
C MET A 906 1.69 9.97 -14.66
N GLY A 907 0.76 9.43 -13.89
CA GLY A 907 1.01 8.34 -12.95
C GLY A 907 0.44 7.01 -13.40
N PHE A 908 0.63 5.98 -12.58
CA PHE A 908 0.04 4.66 -12.81
C PHE A 908 -1.46 4.76 -13.08
N VAL A 909 -2.18 5.53 -12.27
CA VAL A 909 -3.64 5.71 -12.39
C VAL A 909 -4.04 6.43 -13.69
N ALA A 910 -3.28 7.44 -14.11
CA ALA A 910 -3.53 8.14 -15.38
C ALA A 910 -3.34 7.20 -16.59
N ILE A 911 -2.36 6.30 -16.55
CA ILE A 911 -2.13 5.29 -17.59
C ILE A 911 -3.35 4.37 -17.73
N LEU A 912 -3.99 3.97 -16.60
CA LEU A 912 -5.22 3.18 -16.65
C LEU A 912 -6.34 3.92 -17.41
N GLY A 913 -6.46 5.23 -17.19
CA GLY A 913 -7.40 6.07 -17.93
C GLY A 913 -7.10 6.14 -19.43
N VAL A 914 -5.84 6.24 -19.82
CA VAL A 914 -5.42 6.23 -21.23
C VAL A 914 -5.77 4.91 -21.92
N LEU A 915 -5.58 3.78 -21.23
CA LEU A 915 -5.97 2.46 -21.74
C LEU A 915 -7.49 2.36 -21.94
N ALA A 916 -8.26 2.87 -20.99
CA ALA A 916 -9.71 2.94 -21.09
C ALA A 916 -10.17 3.77 -22.31
N LEU A 917 -9.52 4.90 -22.57
CA LEU A 917 -9.81 5.76 -23.71
C LEU A 917 -9.68 5.06 -25.06
N ILE A 918 -8.72 4.16 -25.21
CA ILE A 918 -8.55 3.37 -26.44
C ILE A 918 -9.85 2.61 -26.74
N GLY A 919 -10.42 1.93 -25.73
CA GLY A 919 -11.69 1.20 -25.87
C GLY A 919 -12.87 2.10 -26.22
N ILE A 920 -12.97 3.25 -25.55
CA ILE A 920 -14.07 4.22 -25.75
C ILE A 920 -14.04 4.79 -27.17
N LEU A 921 -12.87 5.21 -27.67
CA LEU A 921 -12.75 5.79 -29.01
C LEU A 921 -12.94 4.77 -30.12
N ILE A 922 -12.45 3.55 -29.93
CA ILE A 922 -12.70 2.44 -30.86
C ILE A 922 -14.19 2.14 -30.94
N ARG A 923 -14.91 2.12 -29.81
CA ARG A 923 -16.37 1.94 -29.76
C ARG A 923 -17.09 2.99 -30.61
N ASN A 924 -16.80 4.28 -30.42
CA ASN A 924 -17.39 5.37 -31.18
C ASN A 924 -17.05 5.28 -32.67
N SER A 925 -15.82 4.92 -32.99
CA SER A 925 -15.34 4.78 -34.36
C SER A 925 -16.02 3.62 -35.10
N VAL A 926 -16.21 2.48 -34.45
CA VAL A 926 -16.85 1.30 -35.06
C VAL A 926 -18.32 1.58 -35.38
N ILE A 927 -19.04 2.26 -34.45
CA ILE A 927 -20.43 2.60 -34.63
C ILE A 927 -20.58 3.52 -35.84
N LEU A 928 -19.69 4.50 -36.01
CA LEU A 928 -19.71 5.41 -37.16
C LEU A 928 -19.39 4.67 -38.46
N VAL A 929 -18.38 3.81 -38.52
CA VAL A 929 -18.04 3.03 -39.73
C VAL A 929 -19.17 2.09 -40.12
N VAL A 930 -19.78 1.39 -39.15
CA VAL A 930 -20.94 0.51 -39.43
C VAL A 930 -22.09 1.31 -40.02
N GLN A 931 -22.40 2.51 -39.53
CA GLN A 931 -23.43 3.37 -40.04
C GLN A 931 -23.13 3.85 -41.49
N ILE A 932 -21.88 4.18 -41.80
CA ILE A 932 -21.45 4.52 -43.16
C ILE A 932 -21.71 3.36 -44.13
N GLU A 933 -21.31 2.14 -43.70
CA GLU A 933 -21.48 0.95 -44.55
C GLU A 933 -22.93 0.55 -44.72
N GLN A 934 -23.76 0.76 -43.72
CA GLN A 934 -25.21 0.54 -43.81
C GLN A 934 -25.82 1.45 -44.87
N LEU A 935 -25.55 2.76 -44.82
CA LEU A 935 -26.05 3.70 -45.81
C LEU A 935 -25.53 3.39 -47.23
N ARG A 936 -24.30 2.92 -47.36
CA ARG A 936 -23.74 2.47 -48.64
C ARG A 936 -24.46 1.20 -49.16
N SER A 937 -24.82 0.29 -48.28
CA SER A 937 -25.56 -0.93 -48.65
C SER A 937 -27.02 -0.61 -49.08
N GLU A 938 -27.58 0.48 -48.56
CA GLU A 938 -28.90 1.00 -48.96
C GLU A 938 -28.85 1.78 -50.29
N GLY A 939 -27.68 1.89 -50.95
CA GLY A 939 -27.51 2.53 -52.26
C GLY A 939 -27.23 4.03 -52.22
N VAL A 940 -26.97 4.61 -51.02
CA VAL A 940 -26.59 6.03 -50.91
C VAL A 940 -25.21 6.27 -51.51
N PRO A 941 -25.01 7.32 -52.36
CA PRO A 941 -23.70 7.64 -52.90
C PRO A 941 -22.60 7.73 -51.78
N PRO A 942 -21.40 7.18 -52.04
CA PRO A 942 -20.39 7.05 -50.97
C PRO A 942 -20.04 8.33 -50.21
N TRP A 943 -19.94 9.47 -50.92
CA TRP A 943 -19.67 10.77 -50.31
C TRP A 943 -20.80 11.21 -49.38
N ARG A 944 -22.05 11.08 -49.85
CA ARG A 944 -23.25 11.44 -49.10
C ARG A 944 -23.49 10.46 -47.95
N ALA A 945 -23.12 9.18 -48.09
CA ALA A 945 -23.21 8.19 -47.05
C ALA A 945 -22.28 8.53 -45.87
N VAL A 946 -21.04 8.98 -46.13
CA VAL A 946 -20.10 9.43 -45.09
C VAL A 946 -20.63 10.66 -44.36
N ILE A 947 -21.08 11.68 -45.10
CA ILE A 947 -21.64 12.91 -44.49
C ILE A 947 -22.90 12.57 -43.69
N GLY A 948 -23.84 11.84 -44.25
CA GLY A 948 -25.12 11.53 -43.63
C GLY A 948 -24.96 10.69 -42.38
N ALA A 949 -24.08 9.66 -42.41
CA ALA A 949 -23.76 8.88 -41.23
C ALA A 949 -23.15 9.73 -40.11
N THR A 950 -22.17 10.59 -40.46
CA THR A 950 -21.47 11.42 -39.47
C THR A 950 -22.40 12.49 -38.87
N GLU A 951 -23.22 13.14 -39.69
CA GLU A 951 -24.23 14.09 -39.20
C GLU A 951 -25.27 13.46 -38.32
N HIS A 952 -25.73 12.25 -38.68
CA HIS A 952 -26.71 11.51 -37.88
C HIS A 952 -26.13 11.05 -36.53
N ARG A 953 -24.85 10.65 -36.52
CA ARG A 953 -24.16 10.20 -35.30
C ARG A 953 -23.51 11.32 -34.50
N MET A 954 -23.40 12.54 -35.04
CA MET A 954 -22.78 13.66 -34.32
C MET A 954 -23.44 13.92 -32.97
N ARG A 955 -24.77 14.00 -32.94
CA ARG A 955 -25.50 14.34 -31.70
C ARG A 955 -25.33 13.25 -30.62
N PRO A 956 -25.59 11.95 -30.89
CA PRO A 956 -25.32 10.90 -29.93
C PRO A 956 -23.88 10.91 -29.40
N ILE A 957 -22.88 10.87 -30.28
CA ILE A 957 -21.46 10.82 -29.91
C ILE A 957 -21.04 12.05 -29.08
N MET A 958 -21.51 13.25 -29.43
CA MET A 958 -21.23 14.46 -28.65
C MET A 958 -21.86 14.43 -27.25
N LEU A 959 -23.09 13.89 -27.15
CA LEU A 959 -23.83 13.83 -25.88
C LEU A 959 -23.23 12.81 -24.94
N THR A 960 -22.86 11.63 -25.45
CA THR A 960 -22.17 10.59 -24.63
C THR A 960 -20.80 11.08 -24.20
N ALA A 961 -20.04 11.75 -25.07
CA ALA A 961 -18.78 12.37 -24.70
C ALA A 961 -18.96 13.46 -23.62
N ALA A 962 -19.97 14.30 -23.74
CA ALA A 962 -20.28 15.30 -22.72
C ALA A 962 -20.70 14.68 -21.41
N ALA A 963 -21.56 13.64 -21.44
CA ALA A 963 -21.98 12.91 -20.24
C ALA A 963 -20.78 12.25 -19.54
N ALA A 964 -19.91 11.55 -20.29
CA ALA A 964 -18.73 10.91 -19.75
C ALA A 964 -17.73 11.94 -19.18
N THR A 965 -17.49 13.05 -19.89
CA THR A 965 -16.57 14.10 -19.44
C THR A 965 -17.08 14.80 -18.18
N LEU A 966 -18.35 15.20 -18.15
CA LEU A 966 -18.91 15.92 -17.02
C LEU A 966 -19.12 15.02 -15.79
N ALA A 967 -19.39 13.72 -15.98
CA ALA A 967 -19.48 12.75 -14.90
C ALA A 967 -18.14 12.55 -14.15
N LEU A 968 -17.02 12.85 -14.79
CA LEU A 968 -15.69 12.76 -14.17
C LEU A 968 -15.31 14.02 -13.34
N ILE A 969 -16.08 15.11 -13.43
CA ILE A 969 -15.77 16.35 -12.68
C ILE A 969 -15.75 16.12 -11.16
N PRO A 970 -16.71 15.42 -10.54
CA PRO A 970 -16.63 15.18 -9.10
C PRO A 970 -15.36 14.47 -8.67
N ILE A 971 -14.98 13.40 -9.38
CA ILE A 971 -13.81 12.59 -9.08
C ILE A 971 -12.48 13.26 -9.46
N SER A 972 -12.48 14.27 -10.32
CA SER A 972 -11.28 15.04 -10.68
C SER A 972 -10.71 15.86 -9.52
N ARG A 973 -11.49 16.06 -8.45
CA ARG A 973 -11.08 16.75 -7.22
C ARG A 973 -10.35 15.83 -6.25
N GLU A 974 -10.50 14.51 -6.42
CA GLU A 974 -9.85 13.51 -5.57
C GLU A 974 -8.37 13.37 -5.92
N VAL A 975 -7.52 13.31 -4.92
CA VAL A 975 -6.05 13.24 -5.09
C VAL A 975 -5.64 12.03 -5.92
N PHE A 976 -6.24 10.87 -5.64
CA PHE A 976 -5.92 9.62 -6.32
C PHE A 976 -6.41 9.59 -7.77
N TRP A 977 -7.66 10.01 -8.00
CA TRP A 977 -8.33 9.89 -9.29
C TRP A 977 -8.14 11.10 -10.22
N GLY A 978 -7.75 12.25 -9.67
CA GLY A 978 -7.63 13.50 -10.41
C GLY A 978 -6.82 13.40 -11.69
N PRO A 979 -5.58 12.88 -11.67
CA PRO A 979 -4.78 12.75 -12.89
C PRO A 979 -5.43 11.89 -13.97
N MET A 980 -6.10 10.80 -13.58
CA MET A 980 -6.85 9.95 -14.52
C MET A 980 -8.06 10.68 -15.09
N ALA A 981 -8.83 11.36 -14.24
CA ALA A 981 -10.01 12.11 -14.66
C ALA A 981 -9.65 13.20 -15.68
N TYR A 982 -8.59 13.99 -15.44
CA TYR A 982 -8.10 14.98 -16.39
C TYR A 982 -7.64 14.35 -17.70
N ALA A 983 -6.87 13.26 -17.65
CA ALA A 983 -6.42 12.53 -18.83
C ALA A 983 -7.62 12.02 -19.66
N MET A 984 -8.61 11.41 -18.99
CA MET A 984 -9.81 10.91 -19.65
C MET A 984 -10.68 12.04 -20.22
N MET A 985 -10.94 13.10 -19.47
CA MET A 985 -11.73 14.25 -19.95
C MET A 985 -11.12 14.86 -21.21
N GLY A 986 -9.81 15.14 -21.20
CA GLY A 986 -9.11 15.67 -22.36
C GLY A 986 -9.11 14.71 -23.55
N GLY A 987 -8.83 13.44 -23.29
CA GLY A 987 -8.82 12.40 -24.31
C GLY A 987 -10.20 12.16 -24.94
N ILE A 988 -11.28 12.16 -24.14
CA ILE A 988 -12.66 12.02 -24.63
C ILE A 988 -13.03 13.22 -25.51
N VAL A 989 -12.78 14.45 -25.08
CA VAL A 989 -13.17 15.67 -25.83
C VAL A 989 -12.45 15.74 -27.17
N VAL A 990 -11.12 15.64 -27.17
CA VAL A 990 -10.31 15.73 -28.39
C VAL A 990 -10.49 14.49 -29.25
N GLY A 991 -10.52 13.30 -28.68
CA GLY A 991 -10.73 12.04 -29.39
C GLY A 991 -12.11 12.00 -30.08
N THR A 992 -13.15 12.51 -29.43
CA THR A 992 -14.49 12.61 -30.02
C THR A 992 -14.50 13.58 -31.21
N ALA A 993 -13.88 14.75 -31.09
CA ALA A 993 -13.75 15.69 -32.19
C ALA A 993 -13.00 15.05 -33.37
N LEU A 994 -11.93 14.30 -33.10
CA LEU A 994 -11.18 13.60 -34.15
C LEU A 994 -11.97 12.42 -34.75
N THR A 995 -12.74 11.68 -33.97
CA THR A 995 -13.63 10.63 -34.47
C THR A 995 -14.66 11.22 -35.48
N LEU A 996 -15.15 12.41 -35.22
CA LEU A 996 -16.14 13.06 -36.07
C LEU A 996 -15.54 13.80 -37.27
N LEU A 997 -14.26 14.16 -37.27
CA LEU A 997 -13.61 14.94 -38.33
C LEU A 997 -12.51 14.16 -39.03
N PHE A 998 -11.61 13.52 -38.29
CA PHE A 998 -10.47 12.79 -38.85
C PHE A 998 -10.87 11.45 -39.45
N LEU A 999 -11.71 10.65 -38.74
CA LEU A 999 -12.14 9.35 -39.28
C LEU A 999 -12.89 9.44 -40.61
N PRO A 1000 -13.87 10.35 -40.81
CA PRO A 1000 -14.49 10.55 -42.13
C PRO A 1000 -13.50 10.97 -43.21
N ALA A 1001 -12.56 11.87 -42.89
CA ALA A 1001 -11.53 12.30 -43.82
C ALA A 1001 -10.57 11.13 -44.20
N LEU A 1002 -10.18 10.32 -43.20
CA LEU A 1002 -9.36 9.14 -43.40
C LEU A 1002 -10.10 8.07 -44.22
N TYR A 1003 -11.40 7.86 -43.96
CA TYR A 1003 -12.25 6.93 -44.69
C TYR A 1003 -12.35 7.31 -46.19
N VAL A 1004 -12.61 8.60 -46.48
CA VAL A 1004 -12.66 9.10 -47.84
C VAL A 1004 -11.32 9.02 -48.55
N ALA A 1005 -10.22 9.28 -47.85
CA ALA A 1005 -8.87 9.15 -48.39
C ALA A 1005 -8.52 7.71 -48.71
N TRP A 1006 -8.78 6.77 -47.78
CA TRP A 1006 -8.45 5.34 -47.90
C TRP A 1006 -9.21 4.67 -49.06
N PHE A 1007 -10.52 4.88 -49.14
CA PHE A 1007 -11.36 4.30 -50.21
C PHE A 1007 -11.36 5.15 -51.50
N ARG A 1008 -10.56 6.22 -51.57
CA ARG A 1008 -10.41 7.11 -52.73
C ARG A 1008 -11.75 7.65 -53.26
N ILE A 1009 -12.69 8.00 -52.36
CA ILE A 1009 -13.99 8.47 -52.70
C ILE A 1009 -13.86 9.87 -53.40
N PRO A 1010 -14.44 10.08 -54.61
CA PRO A 1010 -14.36 11.35 -55.30
C PRO A 1010 -15.20 12.43 -54.59
N THR A 1011 -14.72 13.68 -54.61
CA THR A 1011 -15.43 14.84 -54.06
C THR A 1011 -16.64 15.16 -54.94
N GLU A 1012 -17.87 15.03 -54.43
CA GLU A 1012 -19.07 15.58 -55.02
C GLU A 1012 -19.16 17.09 -54.69
N ARG A 1013 -19.33 17.95 -55.71
CA ARG A 1013 -19.77 19.34 -55.49
C ARG A 1013 -21.23 19.28 -55.06
N LEU A 1014 -21.55 19.65 -53.84
CA LEU A 1014 -22.92 19.92 -53.42
C LEU A 1014 -23.45 21.13 -54.24
N GLU A 1015 -24.21 20.89 -55.27
CA GLU A 1015 -25.05 21.94 -55.88
C GLU A 1015 -26.04 22.40 -54.81
N GLN A 1016 -25.90 23.66 -54.39
CA GLN A 1016 -26.87 24.31 -53.53
C GLN A 1016 -28.21 24.41 -54.32
N GLY A 1017 -29.18 23.59 -53.89
CA GLY A 1017 -30.54 23.79 -54.24
C GLY A 1017 -31.19 22.81 -55.24
N LYS A 1018 -31.35 21.52 -54.86
CA LYS A 1018 -32.51 20.71 -55.27
C LYS A 1018 -32.94 19.81 -54.14
N PRO A 1019 -34.16 19.82 -53.65
CA PRO A 1019 -34.66 18.88 -52.69
C PRO A 1019 -34.63 17.47 -53.29
N ALA A 1020 -34.06 16.52 -52.59
CA ALA A 1020 -34.16 15.09 -52.93
C ALA A 1020 -35.66 14.71 -52.82
N HIS A 1021 -36.27 14.33 -53.89
CA HIS A 1021 -37.51 13.56 -53.85
C HIS A 1021 -37.23 12.12 -53.45
N PRO A 1022 -38.24 11.42 -52.92
CA PRO A 1022 -38.24 10.47 -51.78
C PRO A 1022 -37.47 9.20 -51.99
#